data_eb4870d3920f048e35acd9658a8e3161
#
_entry.id   eb4870d3920f048e35acd9658a8e3161
#
_cell.length_a   1.000
_cell.length_b   1.000
_cell.length_c   1.000
_cell.angle_alpha   90.00
_cell.angle_beta   90.00
_cell.angle_gamma   90.00
#
_symmetry.space_group_name_H-M   'P 1'
#
loop_
_entity.id
_entity.type
_entity.pdbx_description
1 polymer ?
#
loop_
_entity_poly.entity_id
_entity_poly.type
_entity_poly.pdbx_seq_one_letter_code
_entity_poly.pdbx_strand_id
1 'polypeptide(L)'
;MTRTMAPLLTRLPLLLVCSVLFLLVGTTSYSSARSGPAGIVRKPIDPAQQKALGFGDRSHWLQPWRAYLDTPPATKLRDAIGINIDNHVRPHEVDALARLLGESGFRRARYEIGWDAIDYADPRRLRDPAPIRRTIAALHARGIRPLILLNANHGVPCPVRQAELRLTAPASQGAREVHLDAVSAAAVVPGRTGFSDLTQRKAAEVIITRVDGGVATLAKPLPRDLHAGEHNGATLLYEPFASPRLADGHNNPAFERTLAGWLSYVATVTREARAIVGSDDFDVEIWNEPSFGSDFLSRNRYYSPNVDGEGGDVEDEILKRTIAFLRNPASGVPGVGIGNGFESQQPWASGATSPAGLTAIDKHPYKNVRRFPQDAVNDGSNIRPLNAFGRTAGVQPANDRGERWRDTFAPRYNALFPEYYLSGIQTEHLIRDLSPISSDVYGTKHGRKTRPVGGAAPKMWITEWNLESADTPIQPAEIAHTRAKAALRFLTAYVNKGADAVHLYAAKHPGYGLVDPGFFEALRRDAGSYPGAQAGGEVMTALGRLARALRGARPIKRKRALKLHRIVDYAGRKQFAGGGTRALPPLYDREVLAFLPFQLDARSFVIPTYVMTRDLARVYRGGSGPRRLDLPPSRYRLTIGGMKRGKRVKVSALDPLTGKSVRVRRVSNRRGKLVVELKLTDSPRLLLVREAGQQQDR
;
A
#
# COMPACT_ATOMS: atom_id res chain seq x y z
N MET A 1 29.11 15.74 52.33
CA MET A 1 30.25 15.52 51.43
C MET A 1 29.91 14.29 50.63
N THR A 2 30.21 14.26 49.35
CA THR A 2 29.87 13.30 48.29
C THR A 2 28.40 13.30 47.84
N ARG A 3 28.15 14.14 46.81
CA ARG A 3 26.95 14.15 46.00
C ARG A 3 27.04 13.04 44.92
N THR A 4 26.15 12.13 44.95
CA THR A 4 25.90 11.20 43.85
C THR A 4 24.82 11.79 42.92
N MET A 5 25.23 12.14 41.71
CA MET A 5 24.29 12.53 40.64
C MET A 5 23.71 11.26 39.99
N ALA A 6 22.40 11.16 39.98
CA ALA A 6 21.70 10.21 39.15
C ALA A 6 21.45 10.82 37.75
N PRO A 7 21.55 10.06 36.67
CA PRO A 7 21.30 10.60 35.34
C PRO A 7 19.80 10.60 35.02
N LEU A 8 19.32 11.77 34.57
CA LEU A 8 18.03 11.91 33.88
C LEU A 8 18.07 11.19 32.53
N LEU A 9 17.35 10.10 32.43
CA LEU A 9 17.00 9.48 31.16
C LEU A 9 15.73 10.15 30.63
N THR A 10 15.90 11.19 29.82
CA THR A 10 14.84 11.74 28.99
C THR A 10 14.46 10.72 27.92
N ARG A 11 13.20 10.28 27.93
CA ARG A 11 12.61 9.46 26.87
C ARG A 11 12.47 10.30 25.60
N LEU A 12 13.39 10.16 24.66
CA LEU A 12 13.19 10.60 23.28
C LEU A 12 12.19 9.63 22.61
N PRO A 13 11.30 10.11 21.76
CA PRO A 13 10.36 9.23 21.07
C PRO A 13 11.10 8.25 20.15
N LEU A 14 10.63 7.04 20.12
CA LEU A 14 11.20 5.87 19.42
C LEU A 14 11.49 6.09 17.91
N LEU A 15 11.01 7.18 17.33
CA LEU A 15 11.24 7.55 15.92
C LEU A 15 12.65 8.09 15.63
N LEU A 16 13.38 8.58 16.63
CA LEU A 16 14.73 9.13 16.41
C LEU A 16 15.84 8.07 16.55
N VAL A 17 15.58 6.95 17.21
CA VAL A 17 16.59 5.90 17.44
C VAL A 17 16.87 5.08 16.17
N CYS A 18 15.94 5.02 15.24
CA CYS A 18 16.19 4.36 13.94
C CYS A 18 17.09 5.16 13.00
N SER A 19 17.17 6.48 13.17
CA SER A 19 17.95 7.34 12.26
C SER A 19 19.43 7.41 12.57
N VAL A 20 19.85 7.18 13.81
CA VAL A 20 21.25 7.33 14.22
C VAL A 20 22.09 6.06 13.98
N LEU A 21 21.48 4.89 13.85
CA LEU A 21 22.22 3.65 13.57
C LEU A 21 22.60 3.47 12.08
N PHE A 22 22.14 4.36 11.20
CA PHE A 22 22.37 4.27 9.75
C PHE A 22 23.67 4.93 9.25
N LEU A 23 24.36 5.70 10.08
CA LEU A 23 25.57 6.45 9.67
C LEU A 23 26.85 5.62 9.65
N LEU A 24 26.82 4.33 9.98
CA LEU A 24 27.98 3.44 9.97
C LEU A 24 27.89 2.24 9.02
N VAL A 25 26.91 2.22 8.10
CA VAL A 25 26.94 1.25 7.01
C VAL A 25 27.83 1.84 5.91
N GLY A 26 29.11 1.56 6.04
CA GLY A 26 30.07 1.85 4.99
C GLY A 26 29.54 1.39 3.63
N THR A 27 29.73 2.23 2.63
CA THR A 27 29.60 1.88 1.23
C THR A 27 30.49 0.68 0.94
N THR A 28 29.96 -0.53 1.18
CA THR A 28 30.63 -1.73 0.71
C THR A 28 30.53 -1.70 -0.81
N SER A 29 31.59 -1.18 -1.43
CA SER A 29 31.86 -1.35 -2.84
C SER A 29 31.97 -2.86 -3.08
N TYR A 30 30.83 -3.51 -3.37
CA TYR A 30 30.86 -4.90 -3.77
C TYR A 30 31.66 -5.00 -5.07
N SER A 31 32.79 -5.69 -4.99
CA SER A 31 33.58 -6.08 -6.14
C SER A 31 32.66 -6.61 -7.22
N SER A 32 32.93 -6.26 -8.48
CA SER A 32 32.21 -6.78 -9.64
C SER A 32 32.00 -8.28 -9.45
N ALA A 33 30.74 -8.71 -9.27
CA ALA A 33 30.44 -10.12 -9.29
C ALA A 33 31.01 -10.68 -10.61
N ARG A 34 32.03 -11.54 -10.51
CA ARG A 34 32.62 -12.18 -11.69
C ARG A 34 31.50 -12.80 -12.49
N SER A 35 31.42 -12.47 -13.77
CA SER A 35 30.46 -13.08 -14.69
C SER A 35 30.75 -14.59 -14.68
N GLY A 36 29.77 -15.37 -14.26
CA GLY A 36 29.82 -16.82 -14.41
C GLY A 36 29.62 -17.18 -15.88
N PRO A 37 29.81 -18.42 -16.26
CA PRO A 37 29.58 -18.87 -17.62
C PRO A 37 28.12 -18.58 -18.04
N ALA A 38 27.93 -18.22 -19.30
CA ALA A 38 26.60 -18.06 -19.92
C ALA A 38 25.71 -19.26 -19.56
N GLY A 39 24.49 -19.00 -19.10
CA GLY A 39 23.62 -20.02 -18.53
C GLY A 39 22.31 -20.20 -19.28
N ILE A 40 21.78 -21.40 -19.21
CA ILE A 40 20.50 -21.76 -19.81
C ILE A 40 19.55 -22.21 -18.72
N VAL A 41 18.39 -21.57 -18.62
CA VAL A 41 17.26 -22.05 -17.80
C VAL A 41 16.26 -22.73 -18.75
N ARG A 42 16.04 -24.02 -18.52
CA ARG A 42 14.99 -24.80 -19.20
C ARG A 42 13.85 -25.01 -18.22
N LYS A 43 12.61 -24.93 -18.72
CA LYS A 43 11.41 -25.01 -17.89
C LYS A 43 11.50 -24.02 -16.70
N PRO A 44 11.47 -22.70 -16.97
CA PRO A 44 11.73 -21.68 -15.94
C PRO A 44 10.72 -21.66 -14.78
N ILE A 45 9.68 -22.48 -14.82
CA ILE A 45 8.79 -22.75 -13.71
C ILE A 45 9.13 -24.13 -13.16
N ASP A 46 9.42 -24.21 -11.87
CA ASP A 46 9.70 -25.45 -11.18
C ASP A 46 8.47 -25.96 -10.39
N PRO A 47 7.79 -27.02 -10.87
CA PRO A 47 6.63 -27.58 -10.17
C PRO A 47 6.97 -28.13 -8.78
N ALA A 48 8.20 -28.58 -8.55
CA ALA A 48 8.61 -29.08 -7.23
C ALA A 48 8.67 -27.95 -6.19
N GLN A 49 9.10 -26.76 -6.60
CA GLN A 49 9.04 -25.59 -5.72
C GLN A 49 7.61 -25.20 -5.38
N GLN A 50 6.69 -25.25 -6.34
CA GLN A 50 5.28 -24.94 -6.09
C GLN A 50 4.65 -25.89 -5.08
N LYS A 51 4.98 -27.17 -5.15
CA LYS A 51 4.51 -28.18 -4.20
C LYS A 51 5.08 -28.03 -2.79
N ALA A 52 6.20 -27.33 -2.65
CA ALA A 52 6.81 -27.07 -1.34
C ALA A 52 6.01 -26.09 -0.49
N LEU A 53 5.03 -25.41 -1.05
CA LEU A 53 4.13 -24.52 -0.33
C LEU A 53 3.04 -25.31 0.38
N GLY A 54 2.91 -25.13 1.69
CA GLY A 54 1.90 -25.82 2.49
C GLY A 54 0.46 -25.42 2.20
N PHE A 55 0.22 -24.31 1.51
CA PHE A 55 -1.11 -23.74 1.24
C PHE A 55 -1.50 -23.71 -0.23
N GLY A 56 -0.78 -24.38 -1.10
CA GLY A 56 -1.18 -24.52 -2.49
C GLY A 56 -0.02 -24.60 -3.46
N ASP A 57 -0.18 -25.37 -4.48
CA ASP A 57 0.84 -25.66 -5.49
C ASP A 57 0.86 -24.64 -6.64
N ARG A 58 -0.04 -23.65 -6.61
CA ARG A 58 -0.18 -22.61 -7.65
C ARG A 58 0.18 -21.20 -7.19
N SER A 59 0.79 -21.04 -6.02
CA SER A 59 1.12 -19.73 -5.50
C SER A 59 2.06 -18.98 -6.44
N HIS A 60 1.65 -17.76 -6.77
CA HIS A 60 2.44 -16.84 -7.58
C HIS A 60 3.66 -16.29 -6.85
N TRP A 61 3.66 -16.32 -5.52
CA TRP A 61 4.71 -15.73 -4.71
C TRP A 61 5.93 -16.60 -4.55
N LEU A 62 5.82 -17.87 -4.93
CA LEU A 62 6.97 -18.77 -4.94
C LEU A 62 8.04 -18.33 -5.94
N GLN A 63 7.59 -17.88 -7.12
CA GLN A 63 8.45 -17.31 -8.16
C GLN A 63 7.75 -16.09 -8.77
N PRO A 64 7.76 -14.93 -8.10
CA PRO A 64 7.01 -13.74 -8.53
C PRO A 64 7.43 -13.20 -9.90
N TRP A 65 8.61 -13.56 -10.38
CA TRP A 65 9.08 -13.25 -11.73
C TRP A 65 8.47 -14.11 -12.84
N ARG A 66 7.64 -15.11 -12.52
CA ARG A 66 6.97 -15.97 -13.51
C ARG A 66 5.47 -15.85 -13.45
N ALA A 67 4.83 -15.86 -14.60
CA ALA A 67 3.39 -15.98 -14.70
C ALA A 67 3.01 -17.47 -14.73
N TYR A 68 2.19 -17.90 -13.78
CA TYR A 68 1.75 -19.29 -13.68
C TYR A 68 0.37 -19.53 -14.27
N LEU A 69 -0.51 -18.51 -14.21
CA LEU A 69 -1.87 -18.56 -14.72
C LEU A 69 -1.96 -18.01 -16.14
N ASP A 70 -3.18 -17.95 -16.65
CA ASP A 70 -3.47 -17.30 -17.90
C ASP A 70 -3.00 -15.86 -17.91
N THR A 71 -2.57 -15.40 -19.08
CA THR A 71 -2.16 -14.02 -19.28
C THR A 71 -3.33 -13.08 -18.97
N PRO A 72 -3.24 -12.21 -17.96
CA PRO A 72 -4.31 -11.30 -17.62
C PRO A 72 -4.57 -10.27 -18.75
N PRO A 73 -5.79 -9.72 -18.86
CA PRO A 73 -6.05 -8.61 -19.78
C PRO A 73 -5.21 -7.39 -19.44
N ALA A 74 -4.71 -6.68 -20.44
CA ALA A 74 -3.94 -5.45 -20.25
C ALA A 74 -4.82 -4.30 -19.72
N THR A 75 -6.14 -4.37 -19.89
CA THR A 75 -7.08 -3.48 -19.21
C THR A 75 -6.92 -3.52 -17.70
N LYS A 76 -6.63 -4.71 -17.13
CA LYS A 76 -6.40 -4.84 -15.70
C LYS A 76 -5.20 -3.99 -15.23
N LEU A 77 -4.08 -4.01 -15.97
CA LEU A 77 -2.93 -3.16 -15.65
C LEU A 77 -3.22 -1.68 -15.87
N ARG A 78 -3.91 -1.33 -16.98
CA ARG A 78 -4.28 0.05 -17.27
C ARG A 78 -5.17 0.64 -16.17
N ASP A 79 -6.18 -0.12 -15.76
CA ASP A 79 -7.23 0.36 -14.85
C ASP A 79 -6.84 0.26 -13.37
N ALA A 80 -5.71 -0.41 -13.07
CA ALA A 80 -5.17 -0.53 -11.72
C ALA A 80 -4.29 0.65 -11.29
N ILE A 81 -3.82 1.50 -12.20
CA ILE A 81 -2.86 2.57 -11.89
C ILE A 81 -3.55 3.66 -11.09
N GLY A 82 -3.19 3.79 -9.81
CA GLY A 82 -3.74 4.75 -8.86
C GLY A 82 -2.68 5.50 -8.09
N ILE A 83 -3.11 6.57 -7.40
CA ILE A 83 -2.27 7.43 -6.57
C ILE A 83 -3.05 7.92 -5.36
N ASN A 84 -2.35 8.25 -4.27
CA ASN A 84 -2.92 8.92 -3.12
C ASN A 84 -2.85 10.45 -3.29
N ILE A 85 -3.93 11.11 -2.95
CA ILE A 85 -4.03 12.57 -2.80
C ILE A 85 -4.29 12.84 -1.33
N ASP A 86 -3.30 13.34 -0.65
CA ASP A 86 -3.35 13.66 0.77
C ASP A 86 -3.48 15.18 1.03
N ASN A 87 -3.49 15.56 2.30
CA ASN A 87 -3.66 16.94 2.76
C ASN A 87 -2.51 17.91 2.37
N HIS A 88 -1.42 17.41 1.79
CA HIS A 88 -0.34 18.23 1.26
C HIS A 88 -0.70 18.90 -0.06
N VAL A 89 -1.71 18.39 -0.77
CA VAL A 89 -2.24 19.00 -2.00
C VAL A 89 -3.20 20.12 -1.64
N ARG A 90 -2.90 21.34 -2.10
CA ARG A 90 -3.72 22.52 -1.82
C ARG A 90 -4.93 22.58 -2.78
N PRO A 91 -6.07 23.17 -2.35
CA PRO A 91 -7.27 23.23 -3.20
C PRO A 91 -7.04 23.84 -4.59
N HIS A 92 -6.18 24.85 -4.72
CA HIS A 92 -5.87 25.51 -5.99
C HIS A 92 -4.98 24.65 -6.92
N GLU A 93 -4.30 23.62 -6.41
CA GLU A 93 -3.42 22.72 -7.16
C GLU A 93 -4.20 21.55 -7.80
N VAL A 94 -5.42 21.29 -7.32
CA VAL A 94 -6.17 20.04 -7.60
C VAL A 94 -6.47 19.87 -9.09
N ASP A 95 -6.93 20.90 -9.79
CA ASP A 95 -7.33 20.78 -11.21
C ASP A 95 -6.12 20.49 -12.11
N ALA A 96 -5.00 21.18 -11.84
CA ALA A 96 -3.76 20.95 -12.56
C ALA A 96 -3.18 19.56 -12.25
N LEU A 97 -3.24 19.15 -10.99
CA LEU A 97 -2.82 17.80 -10.59
C LEU A 97 -3.68 16.71 -11.25
N ALA A 98 -5.00 16.83 -11.21
CA ALA A 98 -5.90 15.88 -11.86
C ALA A 98 -5.63 15.77 -13.37
N ARG A 99 -5.33 16.90 -14.02
CA ARG A 99 -4.91 16.92 -15.43
C ARG A 99 -3.61 16.15 -15.64
N LEU A 100 -2.58 16.44 -14.85
CA LEU A 100 -1.30 15.74 -14.90
C LEU A 100 -1.47 14.22 -14.72
N LEU A 101 -2.26 13.81 -13.73
CA LEU A 101 -2.53 12.41 -13.43
C LEU A 101 -3.23 11.72 -14.62
N GLY A 102 -4.27 12.34 -15.20
CA GLY A 102 -4.96 11.80 -16.37
C GLY A 102 -4.03 11.65 -17.59
N GLU A 103 -3.19 12.64 -17.86
CA GLU A 103 -2.18 12.61 -18.95
C GLU A 103 -1.09 11.56 -18.68
N SER A 104 -0.75 11.30 -17.40
CA SER A 104 0.19 10.26 -16.97
C SER A 104 -0.44 8.87 -16.87
N GLY A 105 -1.73 8.74 -17.18
CA GLY A 105 -2.43 7.46 -17.30
C GLY A 105 -2.98 6.88 -16.01
N PHE A 106 -3.07 7.66 -14.96
CA PHE A 106 -3.77 7.27 -13.74
C PHE A 106 -5.26 7.10 -14.00
N ARG A 107 -5.85 6.09 -13.38
CA ARG A 107 -7.27 5.73 -13.48
C ARG A 107 -7.97 5.69 -12.13
N ARG A 108 -7.21 5.78 -11.04
CA ARG A 108 -7.72 5.76 -9.68
C ARG A 108 -6.99 6.81 -8.84
N ALA A 109 -7.69 7.37 -7.86
CA ALA A 109 -7.07 8.21 -6.84
C ALA A 109 -7.72 7.92 -5.49
N ARG A 110 -6.91 7.67 -4.47
CA ARG A 110 -7.35 7.57 -3.08
C ARG A 110 -7.31 8.94 -2.45
N TYR A 111 -8.41 9.35 -1.85
CA TYR A 111 -8.59 10.67 -1.25
C TYR A 111 -9.26 10.54 0.11
N GLU A 112 -8.59 10.99 1.15
CA GLU A 112 -9.12 10.96 2.52
C GLU A 112 -10.13 12.09 2.72
N ILE A 113 -11.29 11.74 3.27
CA ILE A 113 -12.28 12.65 3.82
C ILE A 113 -12.50 12.21 5.26
N GLY A 114 -11.78 12.81 6.20
CA GLY A 114 -11.84 12.42 7.61
C GLY A 114 -13.20 12.68 8.25
N TRP A 115 -13.49 11.98 9.34
CA TRP A 115 -14.73 12.19 10.09
C TRP A 115 -14.84 13.63 10.64
N ASP A 116 -13.72 14.27 10.94
CA ASP A 116 -13.63 15.66 11.35
C ASP A 116 -14.03 16.68 10.27
N ALA A 117 -14.21 16.25 9.02
CA ALA A 117 -14.76 17.07 7.95
C ALA A 117 -16.27 17.37 8.11
N ILE A 118 -16.94 16.68 9.02
CA ILE A 118 -18.35 16.89 9.32
C ILE A 118 -18.53 18.14 10.20
N ASP A 119 -19.62 18.85 9.97
CA ASP A 119 -19.99 20.00 10.80
C ASP A 119 -20.38 19.56 12.22
N TYR A 120 -19.87 20.26 13.23
CA TYR A 120 -20.12 19.92 14.63
C TYR A 120 -21.60 20.15 15.02
N ALA A 121 -22.24 21.16 14.48
CA ALA A 121 -23.63 21.53 14.80
C ALA A 121 -24.65 20.71 13.99
N ASP A 122 -24.31 20.33 12.76
CA ASP A 122 -25.16 19.45 11.93
C ASP A 122 -24.34 18.27 11.36
N PRO A 123 -24.35 17.11 12.02
CA PRO A 123 -23.59 15.93 11.59
C PRO A 123 -23.98 15.35 10.22
N ARG A 124 -25.00 15.90 9.57
CA ARG A 124 -25.45 15.51 8.21
C ARG A 124 -24.86 16.39 7.13
N ARG A 125 -23.95 17.31 7.47
CA ARG A 125 -23.33 18.26 6.56
C ARG A 125 -21.80 18.24 6.69
N LEU A 126 -21.12 18.47 5.58
CA LEU A 126 -19.69 18.78 5.59
C LEU A 126 -19.50 20.22 6.11
N ARG A 127 -18.48 20.42 6.96
CA ARG A 127 -18.08 21.74 7.47
C ARG A 127 -17.61 22.67 6.36
N ASP A 128 -16.75 22.14 5.47
CA ASP A 128 -16.26 22.85 4.29
C ASP A 128 -16.33 21.93 3.06
N PRO A 129 -17.46 21.92 2.35
CA PRO A 129 -17.68 21.02 1.22
C PRO A 129 -16.91 21.42 -0.06
N ALA A 130 -16.50 22.69 -0.20
CA ALA A 130 -15.99 23.21 -1.47
C ALA A 130 -14.67 22.53 -1.92
N PRO A 131 -13.63 22.36 -1.10
CA PRO A 131 -12.41 21.66 -1.49
C PRO A 131 -12.67 20.18 -1.82
N ILE A 132 -13.54 19.51 -1.04
CA ILE A 132 -13.90 18.10 -1.23
C ILE A 132 -14.59 17.93 -2.58
N ARG A 133 -15.61 18.73 -2.85
CA ARG A 133 -16.35 18.74 -4.12
C ARG A 133 -15.43 18.99 -5.31
N ARG A 134 -14.55 19.98 -5.20
CA ARG A 134 -13.57 20.30 -6.24
C ARG A 134 -12.66 19.12 -6.54
N THR A 135 -12.14 18.46 -5.50
CA THR A 135 -11.21 17.32 -5.67
C THR A 135 -11.91 16.16 -6.39
N ILE A 136 -13.09 15.75 -5.92
CA ILE A 136 -13.83 14.65 -6.54
C ILE A 136 -14.21 14.99 -7.97
N ALA A 137 -14.71 16.21 -8.22
CA ALA A 137 -15.11 16.67 -9.55
C ALA A 137 -13.93 16.73 -10.53
N ALA A 138 -12.77 17.24 -10.11
CA ALA A 138 -11.57 17.32 -10.92
C ALA A 138 -11.06 15.92 -11.32
N LEU A 139 -11.06 14.97 -10.40
CA LEU A 139 -10.71 13.58 -10.67
C LEU A 139 -11.69 12.94 -11.65
N HIS A 140 -12.98 13.03 -11.37
CA HIS A 140 -14.03 12.46 -12.19
C HIS A 140 -14.01 12.99 -13.63
N ALA A 141 -13.84 14.30 -13.80
CA ALA A 141 -13.73 14.96 -15.12
C ALA A 141 -12.53 14.45 -15.96
N ARG A 142 -11.55 13.82 -15.34
CA ARG A 142 -10.39 13.19 -16.01
C ARG A 142 -10.51 11.67 -16.15
N GLY A 143 -11.67 11.10 -15.81
CA GLY A 143 -11.90 9.65 -15.83
C GLY A 143 -11.04 8.91 -14.80
N ILE A 144 -10.72 9.55 -13.69
CA ILE A 144 -10.01 8.99 -12.55
C ILE A 144 -11.06 8.63 -11.49
N ARG A 145 -11.22 7.33 -11.23
CA ARG A 145 -12.17 6.81 -10.25
C ARG A 145 -11.70 7.14 -8.84
N PRO A 146 -12.47 7.86 -8.01
CA PRO A 146 -12.13 8.09 -6.62
C PRO A 146 -12.24 6.81 -5.79
N LEU A 147 -11.27 6.59 -4.89
CA LEU A 147 -11.37 5.74 -3.72
C LEU A 147 -11.39 6.67 -2.50
N ILE A 148 -12.54 6.76 -1.85
CA ILE A 148 -12.72 7.66 -0.70
C ILE A 148 -12.31 6.91 0.55
N LEU A 149 -11.25 7.36 1.19
CA LEU A 149 -10.86 6.88 2.50
C LEU A 149 -11.74 7.53 3.56
N LEU A 150 -12.56 6.71 4.21
CA LEU A 150 -13.35 7.05 5.38
C LEU A 150 -12.52 6.78 6.63
N ASN A 151 -12.06 7.83 7.31
CA ASN A 151 -11.08 7.69 8.38
C ASN A 151 -11.40 8.59 9.57
N ALA A 152 -10.95 8.17 10.75
CA ALA A 152 -10.87 8.98 11.94
C ALA A 152 -9.41 9.35 12.20
N ASN A 153 -9.06 10.59 11.97
CA ASN A 153 -7.71 11.10 12.12
C ASN A 153 -7.20 10.93 13.57
N HIS A 154 -5.93 10.62 13.74
CA HIS A 154 -5.33 10.44 15.07
C HIS A 154 -5.37 11.72 15.93
N GLY A 155 -5.20 12.90 15.31
CA GLY A 155 -5.21 14.19 16.03
C GLY A 155 -6.61 14.71 16.29
N VAL A 156 -7.50 14.62 15.31
CA VAL A 156 -8.89 15.09 15.36
C VAL A 156 -9.83 13.97 14.87
N PRO A 157 -10.17 13.02 15.74
CA PRO A 157 -10.78 11.75 15.31
C PRO A 157 -12.26 11.86 14.91
N CYS A 158 -12.95 12.92 15.31
CA CYS A 158 -14.34 13.21 14.95
C CYS A 158 -14.55 14.72 14.96
N PRO A 159 -15.73 15.25 14.61
CA PRO A 159 -15.97 16.68 14.73
C PRO A 159 -15.68 17.20 16.15
N VAL A 160 -15.00 18.33 16.23
CA VAL A 160 -14.63 18.96 17.50
C VAL A 160 -15.06 20.42 17.53
N ARG A 161 -15.38 20.91 18.74
CA ARG A 161 -15.47 22.33 19.04
C ARG A 161 -14.28 22.68 19.93
N GLN A 162 -13.47 23.64 19.50
CA GLN A 162 -12.38 24.14 20.31
C GLN A 162 -12.93 24.78 21.58
N ALA A 163 -12.25 24.61 22.67
CA ALA A 163 -12.58 25.14 23.97
C ALA A 163 -11.32 25.73 24.62
N GLU A 164 -11.50 26.74 25.42
CA GLU A 164 -10.48 27.29 26.28
C GLU A 164 -10.80 26.85 27.71
N LEU A 165 -9.87 26.18 28.37
CA LEU A 165 -10.02 25.66 29.72
C LEU A 165 -9.10 26.45 30.65
N ARG A 166 -9.68 27.26 31.55
CA ARG A 166 -8.92 28.06 32.47
C ARG A 166 -8.80 27.41 33.82
N LEU A 167 -7.55 27.15 34.23
CA LEU A 167 -7.22 26.66 35.56
C LEU A 167 -7.11 27.80 36.55
N THR A 168 -7.77 27.68 37.72
CA THR A 168 -7.68 28.64 38.84
C THR A 168 -6.45 28.41 39.72
N ALA A 169 -5.84 27.22 39.63
CA ALA A 169 -4.63 26.85 40.33
C ALA A 169 -3.74 25.98 39.42
N PRO A 170 -2.40 25.97 39.61
CA PRO A 170 -1.52 25.09 38.88
C PRO A 170 -1.79 23.63 39.23
N ALA A 171 -1.56 22.71 38.29
CA ALA A 171 -1.70 21.28 38.46
C ALA A 171 -0.41 20.57 38.05
N SER A 172 0.09 19.69 38.90
CA SER A 172 1.35 18.96 38.65
C SER A 172 1.14 17.77 37.74
N GLN A 173 2.19 17.35 37.06
CA GLN A 173 2.25 16.07 36.36
C GLN A 173 1.77 14.95 37.28
N GLY A 174 0.94 14.05 36.75
CA GLY A 174 0.34 12.97 37.52
C GLY A 174 -0.99 13.32 38.23
N ALA A 175 -1.36 14.60 38.28
CA ALA A 175 -2.64 14.99 38.86
C ALA A 175 -3.82 14.36 38.10
N ARG A 176 -4.84 13.96 38.84
CA ARG A 176 -6.12 13.40 38.34
C ARG A 176 -7.28 14.35 38.51
N GLU A 177 -7.04 15.48 39.14
CA GLU A 177 -8.00 16.55 39.35
C GLU A 177 -7.34 17.89 39.06
N VAL A 178 -8.12 18.82 38.51
CA VAL A 178 -7.72 20.20 38.23
C VAL A 178 -8.84 21.13 38.65
N HIS A 179 -8.50 22.36 38.99
CA HIS A 179 -9.45 23.39 39.36
C HIS A 179 -9.74 24.30 38.19
N LEU A 180 -10.96 24.27 37.67
CA LEU A 180 -11.45 25.13 36.60
C LEU A 180 -12.16 26.36 37.15
N ASP A 181 -12.13 27.47 36.41
CA ASP A 181 -13.03 28.56 36.69
C ASP A 181 -14.49 28.17 36.36
N ALA A 182 -15.44 29.01 36.78
CA ALA A 182 -16.87 28.73 36.64
C ALA A 182 -17.30 28.60 35.16
N VAL A 183 -16.70 29.39 34.27
CA VAL A 183 -17.03 29.38 32.84
C VAL A 183 -16.53 28.09 32.19
N SER A 184 -15.29 27.76 32.41
CA SER A 184 -14.71 26.51 31.89
C SER A 184 -15.43 25.29 32.46
N ALA A 185 -15.73 25.28 33.77
CA ALA A 185 -16.46 24.19 34.42
C ALA A 185 -17.86 23.97 33.81
N ALA A 186 -18.59 25.06 33.52
CA ALA A 186 -19.92 25.00 32.91
C ALA A 186 -19.86 24.55 31.42
N ALA A 187 -18.74 24.77 30.71
CA ALA A 187 -18.56 24.41 29.32
C ALA A 187 -18.17 22.92 29.12
N VAL A 188 -17.75 22.23 30.20
CA VAL A 188 -17.33 20.83 30.12
C VAL A 188 -18.52 19.92 29.83
N VAL A 189 -18.37 19.09 28.84
CA VAL A 189 -19.22 17.92 28.57
C VAL A 189 -18.47 16.70 29.02
N PRO A 190 -18.84 16.06 30.16
CA PRO A 190 -18.14 14.90 30.68
C PRO A 190 -18.00 13.76 29.66
N GLY A 191 -16.82 13.16 29.60
CA GLY A 191 -16.50 12.09 28.65
C GLY A 191 -16.13 12.57 27.22
N ARG A 192 -16.31 13.90 26.92
CA ARG A 192 -16.06 14.45 25.58
C ARG A 192 -15.17 15.70 25.56
N THR A 193 -15.22 16.52 26.61
CA THR A 193 -14.33 17.69 26.75
C THR A 193 -13.03 17.25 27.41
N GLY A 194 -11.92 17.77 26.93
CA GLY A 194 -10.61 17.51 27.53
C GLY A 194 -9.55 18.52 27.10
N PHE A 195 -8.41 18.48 27.77
CA PHE A 195 -7.23 19.25 27.40
C PHE A 195 -6.65 18.73 26.11
N SER A 196 -6.21 19.65 25.24
CA SER A 196 -5.64 19.37 23.92
C SER A 196 -4.15 19.67 23.90
N ASP A 197 -3.43 19.02 23.00
CA ASP A 197 -2.03 19.34 22.65
C ASP A 197 -1.08 19.38 23.86
N LEU A 198 -1.27 18.48 24.79
CA LEU A 198 -0.41 18.40 25.98
C LEU A 198 0.97 17.80 25.66
N THR A 199 1.00 16.67 24.99
CA THR A 199 2.23 15.96 24.58
C THR A 199 2.23 15.58 23.11
N GLN A 200 1.06 15.51 22.51
CA GLN A 200 0.82 15.18 21.11
C GLN A 200 -0.13 16.21 20.52
N ARG A 201 -0.10 16.41 19.21
CA ARG A 201 -1.12 17.19 18.50
C ARG A 201 -2.44 16.39 18.48
N LYS A 202 -3.21 16.50 19.56
CA LYS A 202 -4.40 15.67 19.75
C LYS A 202 -5.51 16.47 20.47
N ALA A 203 -6.69 16.46 19.88
CA ALA A 203 -7.88 17.01 20.50
C ALA A 203 -8.31 16.14 21.70
N ALA A 204 -8.69 16.78 22.79
CA ALA A 204 -9.12 16.11 24.03
C ALA A 204 -8.16 14.98 24.46
N GLU A 205 -6.86 15.27 24.50
CA GLU A 205 -5.83 14.28 24.86
C GLU A 205 -6.03 13.73 26.29
N VAL A 206 -6.47 14.57 27.22
CA VAL A 206 -6.89 14.18 28.58
C VAL A 206 -8.31 14.59 28.80
N ILE A 207 -9.23 13.64 28.77
CA ILE A 207 -10.68 13.84 28.90
C ILE A 207 -11.04 14.14 30.36
N ILE A 208 -12.01 15.05 30.55
CA ILE A 208 -12.64 15.34 31.84
C ILE A 208 -13.88 14.45 31.96
N THR A 209 -13.96 13.67 33.03
CA THR A 209 -15.03 12.68 33.27
C THR A 209 -16.15 13.21 34.16
N ARG A 210 -15.83 14.17 35.02
CA ARG A 210 -16.77 14.81 35.96
C ARG A 210 -16.28 16.20 36.33
N VAL A 211 -17.20 17.08 36.62
CA VAL A 211 -16.94 18.37 37.26
C VAL A 211 -17.87 18.51 38.46
N ASP A 212 -17.30 18.90 39.60
CA ASP A 212 -18.04 19.13 40.85
C ASP A 212 -17.47 20.38 41.53
N GLY A 213 -18.27 21.44 41.66
CA GLY A 213 -17.87 22.71 42.29
C GLY A 213 -16.60 23.33 41.69
N GLY A 214 -16.35 23.17 40.38
CA GLY A 214 -15.14 23.67 39.71
C GLY A 214 -13.96 22.68 39.74
N VAL A 215 -14.03 21.59 40.50
CA VAL A 215 -13.04 20.49 40.47
C VAL A 215 -13.37 19.55 39.33
N ALA A 216 -12.47 19.45 38.36
CA ALA A 216 -12.61 18.55 37.20
C ALA A 216 -11.77 17.28 37.39
N THR A 217 -12.45 16.13 37.41
CA THR A 217 -11.80 14.80 37.46
C THR A 217 -11.38 14.37 36.05
N LEU A 218 -10.13 13.91 35.90
CA LEU A 218 -9.51 13.53 34.65
C LEU A 218 -9.60 12.02 34.40
N ALA A 219 -9.85 11.63 33.17
CA ALA A 219 -9.88 10.23 32.74
C ALA A 219 -8.53 9.49 32.93
N LYS A 220 -7.44 10.24 32.86
CA LYS A 220 -6.08 9.76 33.11
C LYS A 220 -5.21 10.86 33.72
N PRO A 221 -4.08 10.54 34.36
CA PRO A 221 -3.20 11.54 34.95
C PRO A 221 -2.69 12.53 33.92
N LEU A 222 -2.46 13.78 34.35
CA LEU A 222 -1.79 14.78 33.50
C LEU A 222 -0.42 14.29 33.08
N PRO A 223 -0.07 14.43 31.81
CA PRO A 223 1.25 14.00 31.30
C PRO A 223 2.37 14.99 31.58
N ARG A 224 2.04 16.23 32.00
CA ARG A 224 2.96 17.30 32.34
C ARG A 224 2.33 18.30 33.31
N ASP A 225 3.14 19.16 33.88
CA ASP A 225 2.66 20.29 34.68
C ASP A 225 1.83 21.27 33.84
N LEU A 226 0.77 21.81 34.42
CA LEU A 226 -0.03 22.88 33.88
C LEU A 226 0.00 24.08 34.84
N HIS A 227 0.23 25.29 34.34
CA HIS A 227 0.17 26.51 35.14
C HIS A 227 -1.29 26.96 35.34
N ALA A 228 -1.54 27.82 36.32
CA ALA A 228 -2.81 28.53 36.40
C ALA A 228 -2.97 29.42 35.17
N GLY A 229 -4.18 29.49 34.61
CA GLY A 229 -4.48 30.27 33.41
C GLY A 229 -5.09 29.42 32.29
N GLU A 230 -5.02 29.92 31.07
CA GLU A 230 -5.68 29.36 29.91
C GLU A 230 -4.89 28.21 29.28
N HIS A 231 -5.61 27.15 28.90
CA HIS A 231 -5.09 25.97 28.20
C HIS A 231 -6.00 25.59 27.05
N ASN A 232 -5.40 25.08 25.98
CA ASN A 232 -6.15 24.54 24.85
C ASN A 232 -6.97 23.34 25.29
N GLY A 233 -8.23 23.34 24.91
CA GLY A 233 -9.15 22.23 25.11
C GLY A 233 -10.00 22.00 23.86
N ALA A 234 -10.67 20.87 23.83
CA ALA A 234 -11.63 20.55 22.79
C ALA A 234 -12.78 19.71 23.36
N THR A 235 -13.97 19.90 22.80
CA THR A 235 -15.11 19.03 23.04
C THR A 235 -15.36 18.19 21.80
N LEU A 236 -15.16 16.89 21.92
CA LEU A 236 -15.47 15.90 20.89
C LEU A 236 -16.98 15.80 20.69
N LEU A 237 -17.45 15.64 19.45
CA LEU A 237 -18.88 15.41 19.18
C LEU A 237 -19.32 14.02 19.66
N TYR A 238 -18.43 13.04 19.58
CA TYR A 238 -18.65 11.66 20.00
C TYR A 238 -17.56 11.21 20.99
N GLU A 239 -17.92 10.27 21.87
CA GLU A 239 -16.94 9.62 22.73
C GLU A 239 -16.08 8.64 21.92
N PRO A 240 -14.85 8.31 22.37
CA PRO A 240 -14.09 7.21 21.81
C PRO A 240 -14.89 5.90 21.86
N PHE A 241 -14.68 5.01 20.90
CA PHE A 241 -15.41 3.76 20.84
C PHE A 241 -15.23 2.93 22.12
N ALA A 242 -16.32 2.60 22.76
CA ALA A 242 -16.39 1.60 23.81
C ALA A 242 -16.38 0.18 23.20
N SER A 243 -16.24 -0.86 24.03
CA SER A 243 -16.45 -2.24 23.59
C SER A 243 -17.84 -2.41 22.97
N PRO A 244 -17.98 -3.15 21.88
CA PRO A 244 -19.29 -3.39 21.25
C PRO A 244 -20.28 -4.10 22.15
N ARG A 245 -19.77 -4.88 23.13
CA ARG A 245 -20.57 -5.66 24.07
C ARG A 245 -20.26 -5.25 25.51
N LEU A 246 -21.29 -5.29 26.34
CA LEU A 246 -21.16 -5.26 27.78
C LEU A 246 -20.68 -6.63 28.32
N ALA A 247 -20.26 -6.69 29.57
CA ALA A 247 -19.78 -7.92 30.20
C ALA A 247 -20.82 -9.06 30.21
N ASP A 248 -22.10 -8.70 30.19
CA ASP A 248 -23.21 -9.64 30.11
C ASP A 248 -23.57 -10.10 28.70
N GLY A 249 -22.79 -9.63 27.68
CA GLY A 249 -22.99 -9.96 26.28
C GLY A 249 -24.01 -9.09 25.52
N HIS A 250 -24.71 -8.18 26.17
CA HIS A 250 -25.63 -7.24 25.50
C HIS A 250 -24.88 -6.18 24.70
N ASN A 251 -25.56 -5.58 23.75
CA ASN A 251 -25.01 -4.46 22.99
C ASN A 251 -24.69 -3.29 23.94
N ASN A 252 -23.51 -2.70 23.76
CA ASN A 252 -23.09 -1.56 24.55
C ASN A 252 -23.69 -0.26 23.99
N PRO A 253 -24.58 0.44 24.72
CA PRO A 253 -25.19 1.68 24.23
C PRO A 253 -24.18 2.79 23.93
N ALA A 254 -23.04 2.82 24.62
CA ALA A 254 -21.98 3.79 24.33
C ALA A 254 -21.35 3.54 22.96
N PHE A 255 -21.06 2.28 22.63
CA PHE A 255 -20.60 1.90 21.29
C PHE A 255 -21.61 2.27 20.23
N GLU A 256 -22.88 1.92 20.41
CA GLU A 256 -23.95 2.18 19.43
C GLU A 256 -24.14 3.67 19.16
N ARG A 257 -24.01 4.55 20.15
CA ARG A 257 -24.07 6.01 19.95
C ARG A 257 -22.94 6.51 19.05
N THR A 258 -21.71 6.07 19.32
CA THR A 258 -20.54 6.49 18.52
C THR A 258 -20.60 5.90 17.11
N LEU A 259 -21.04 4.64 16.97
CA LEU A 259 -21.25 4.00 15.69
C LEU A 259 -22.33 4.69 14.85
N ALA A 260 -23.44 5.13 15.48
CA ALA A 260 -24.47 5.90 14.77
C ALA A 260 -23.91 7.20 14.19
N GLY A 261 -23.04 7.89 14.93
CA GLY A 261 -22.30 9.06 14.42
C GLY A 261 -21.39 8.74 13.25
N TRP A 262 -20.66 7.65 13.32
CA TRP A 262 -19.83 7.14 12.25
C TRP A 262 -20.66 6.84 10.99
N LEU A 263 -21.76 6.13 11.10
CA LEU A 263 -22.63 5.80 9.97
C LEU A 263 -23.29 7.05 9.36
N SER A 264 -23.62 8.05 10.17
CA SER A 264 -24.11 9.36 9.68
C SER A 264 -23.05 10.08 8.84
N TYR A 265 -21.79 10.05 9.28
CA TYR A 265 -20.67 10.57 8.51
C TYR A 265 -20.48 9.80 7.19
N VAL A 266 -20.48 8.48 7.22
CA VAL A 266 -20.40 7.63 6.01
C VAL A 266 -21.50 8.00 5.03
N ALA A 267 -22.75 8.14 5.51
CA ALA A 267 -23.90 8.56 4.70
C ALA A 267 -23.69 9.94 4.06
N THR A 268 -23.16 10.89 4.83
CA THR A 268 -22.95 12.26 4.36
C THR A 268 -21.89 12.32 3.27
N VAL A 269 -20.73 11.68 3.49
CA VAL A 269 -19.63 11.67 2.52
C VAL A 269 -20.01 10.93 1.24
N THR A 270 -20.64 9.76 1.35
CA THR A 270 -21.00 8.97 0.17
C THR A 270 -22.11 9.63 -0.65
N ARG A 271 -23.06 10.31 -0.02
CA ARG A 271 -24.08 11.13 -0.70
C ARG A 271 -23.45 12.29 -1.47
N GLU A 272 -22.50 13.01 -0.88
CA GLU A 272 -21.77 14.07 -1.57
C GLU A 272 -20.98 13.54 -2.76
N ALA A 273 -20.27 12.44 -2.60
CA ALA A 273 -19.54 11.81 -3.69
C ALA A 273 -20.44 11.40 -4.84
N ARG A 274 -21.57 10.76 -4.54
CA ARG A 274 -22.57 10.35 -5.54
C ARG A 274 -23.18 11.54 -6.28
N ALA A 275 -23.46 12.62 -5.56
CA ALA A 275 -24.01 13.84 -6.17
C ALA A 275 -23.08 14.44 -7.23
N ILE A 276 -21.77 14.32 -7.03
CA ILE A 276 -20.75 14.83 -7.95
C ILE A 276 -20.49 13.85 -9.10
N VAL A 277 -20.33 12.57 -8.78
CA VAL A 277 -20.03 11.51 -9.77
C VAL A 277 -21.26 11.14 -10.62
N GLY A 278 -22.48 11.37 -10.10
CA GLY A 278 -23.75 11.06 -10.77
C GLY A 278 -24.11 9.57 -10.75
N SER A 279 -23.31 8.73 -10.10
CA SER A 279 -23.48 7.27 -10.03
C SER A 279 -22.70 6.68 -8.86
N ASP A 280 -22.74 5.33 -8.74
CA ASP A 280 -21.89 4.58 -7.79
C ASP A 280 -20.47 4.32 -8.35
N ASP A 281 -20.00 5.10 -9.35
CA ASP A 281 -18.68 4.89 -9.97
C ASP A 281 -17.54 5.52 -9.15
N PHE A 282 -17.55 5.20 -7.86
CA PHE A 282 -16.46 5.46 -6.91
C PHE A 282 -16.34 4.27 -5.96
N ASP A 283 -15.26 4.24 -5.20
CA ASP A 283 -15.00 3.22 -4.18
C ASP A 283 -14.87 3.89 -2.81
N VAL A 284 -15.07 3.12 -1.74
CA VAL A 284 -14.81 3.56 -0.36
C VAL A 284 -13.88 2.58 0.33
N GLU A 285 -13.06 3.09 1.23
CA GLU A 285 -12.20 2.33 2.10
C GLU A 285 -12.55 2.67 3.55
N ILE A 286 -12.79 1.65 4.38
CA ILE A 286 -13.28 1.82 5.73
C ILE A 286 -12.11 1.84 6.70
N TRP A 287 -11.81 3.01 7.25
CA TRP A 287 -10.68 3.28 8.12
C TRP A 287 -9.31 3.22 7.44
N ASN A 288 -8.27 3.62 8.18
CA ASN A 288 -6.88 3.55 7.75
C ASN A 288 -6.02 2.94 8.85
N GLU A 289 -5.39 1.80 8.57
CA GLU A 289 -4.45 1.14 9.48
C GLU A 289 -4.92 1.10 10.94
N PRO A 290 -6.05 0.48 11.25
CA PRO A 290 -6.69 0.57 12.58
C PRO A 290 -5.79 0.13 13.74
N SER A 291 -4.81 -0.72 13.47
CA SER A 291 -3.82 -1.13 14.48
C SER A 291 -2.68 -0.12 14.69
N PHE A 292 -2.59 0.91 13.83
CA PHE A 292 -1.53 1.92 13.87
C PHE A 292 -2.01 3.20 14.54
N GLY A 293 -2.07 3.20 15.87
CA GLY A 293 -2.29 4.43 16.64
C GLY A 293 -3.70 5.01 16.56
N SER A 294 -4.68 4.23 16.14
CA SER A 294 -6.08 4.67 16.08
C SER A 294 -6.69 4.66 17.48
N ASP A 295 -6.24 5.58 18.33
CA ASP A 295 -6.66 5.63 19.74
C ASP A 295 -8.18 5.73 19.88
N PHE A 296 -8.88 6.35 18.94
CA PHE A 296 -10.33 6.52 18.98
C PHE A 296 -11.11 5.20 18.89
N LEU A 297 -10.48 4.13 18.38
CA LEU A 297 -11.04 2.78 18.36
C LEU A 297 -11.04 2.09 19.73
N SER A 298 -10.42 2.70 20.75
CA SER A 298 -10.38 2.11 22.08
C SER A 298 -10.52 3.17 23.16
N ARG A 299 -11.65 3.15 23.86
CA ARG A 299 -11.91 4.02 25.00
C ARG A 299 -10.79 3.94 26.04
N ASN A 300 -10.23 2.76 26.26
CA ASN A 300 -9.15 2.54 27.21
C ASN A 300 -7.84 3.27 26.86
N ARG A 301 -7.69 3.80 25.64
CA ARG A 301 -6.56 4.68 25.30
C ARG A 301 -6.70 6.08 25.92
N TYR A 302 -7.92 6.46 26.31
CA TYR A 302 -8.23 7.75 26.93
C TYR A 302 -8.39 7.66 28.44
N TYR A 303 -8.53 6.47 29.01
CA TYR A 303 -8.79 6.22 30.42
C TYR A 303 -7.67 5.44 31.09
N SER A 304 -7.41 5.76 32.37
CA SER A 304 -6.54 5.00 33.25
C SER A 304 -7.05 5.17 34.70
N PRO A 305 -7.43 4.08 35.40
CA PRO A 305 -7.45 2.71 34.91
C PRO A 305 -8.45 2.48 33.77
N ASN A 306 -8.34 1.34 33.10
CA ASN A 306 -9.27 0.95 32.06
C ASN A 306 -10.72 0.93 32.57
N VAL A 307 -11.63 1.45 31.78
CA VAL A 307 -13.07 1.53 32.12
C VAL A 307 -13.93 0.62 31.25
N ASP A 308 -13.32 -0.03 30.28
CA ASP A 308 -14.00 -0.89 29.30
C ASP A 308 -13.30 -2.25 29.23
N GLY A 309 -14.03 -3.30 28.84
CA GLY A 309 -13.41 -4.59 28.58
C GLY A 309 -12.32 -4.52 27.52
N GLU A 310 -11.47 -5.54 27.42
CA GLU A 310 -10.56 -5.67 26.28
C GLU A 310 -11.39 -5.87 25.02
N GLY A 311 -11.64 -4.76 24.32
CA GLY A 311 -12.46 -4.74 23.10
C GLY A 311 -11.71 -5.29 21.90
N GLY A 312 -11.69 -6.60 21.72
CA GLY A 312 -11.05 -7.25 20.57
C GLY A 312 -11.78 -7.10 19.23
N ASP A 313 -13.00 -6.53 19.21
CA ASP A 313 -13.90 -6.63 18.04
C ASP A 313 -14.43 -5.28 17.54
N VAL A 314 -13.89 -4.15 18.02
CA VAL A 314 -14.38 -2.80 17.63
C VAL A 314 -14.22 -2.58 16.13
N GLU A 315 -13.04 -2.84 15.60
CA GLU A 315 -12.74 -2.68 14.17
C GLU A 315 -13.64 -3.58 13.33
N ASP A 316 -13.80 -4.85 13.73
CA ASP A 316 -14.64 -5.82 13.03
C ASP A 316 -16.11 -5.41 13.03
N GLU A 317 -16.63 -4.88 14.14
CA GLU A 317 -18.01 -4.40 14.19
C GLU A 317 -18.22 -3.14 13.35
N ILE A 318 -17.31 -2.19 13.39
CA ILE A 318 -17.35 -1.01 12.53
C ILE A 318 -17.34 -1.44 11.05
N LEU A 319 -16.46 -2.36 10.68
CA LEU A 319 -16.37 -2.87 9.31
C LEU A 319 -17.68 -3.54 8.87
N LYS A 320 -18.18 -4.50 9.65
CA LYS A 320 -19.40 -5.25 9.36
C LYS A 320 -20.61 -4.32 9.24
N ARG A 321 -20.77 -3.42 10.21
CA ARG A 321 -21.92 -2.49 10.27
C ARG A 321 -21.86 -1.45 9.14
N THR A 322 -20.66 -0.97 8.79
CA THR A 322 -20.49 -0.04 7.67
C THR A 322 -20.76 -0.73 6.32
N ILE A 323 -20.29 -1.96 6.12
CA ILE A 323 -20.60 -2.74 4.92
C ILE A 323 -22.12 -2.97 4.81
N ALA A 324 -22.75 -3.41 5.89
CA ALA A 324 -24.19 -3.64 5.91
C ALA A 324 -24.99 -2.36 5.58
N PHE A 325 -24.57 -1.22 6.14
CA PHE A 325 -25.14 0.09 5.83
C PHE A 325 -25.00 0.44 4.34
N LEU A 326 -23.81 0.35 3.78
CA LEU A 326 -23.52 0.71 2.40
C LEU A 326 -24.25 -0.22 1.40
N ARG A 327 -24.38 -1.50 1.71
CA ARG A 327 -25.10 -2.49 0.88
C ARG A 327 -26.61 -2.37 0.94
N ASN A 328 -27.14 -1.68 1.93
CA ASN A 328 -28.56 -1.40 2.00
C ASN A 328 -28.95 -0.42 0.87
N PRO A 329 -29.96 -0.72 0.04
CA PRO A 329 -30.42 0.21 -1.00
C PRO A 329 -30.79 1.60 -0.49
N ALA A 330 -31.25 1.72 0.75
CA ALA A 330 -31.57 3.00 1.39
C ALA A 330 -30.32 3.91 1.61
N SER A 331 -29.10 3.39 1.56
CA SER A 331 -27.87 4.19 1.58
C SER A 331 -27.76 5.09 0.33
N GLY A 332 -28.43 4.71 -0.74
CA GLY A 332 -28.33 5.34 -2.04
C GLY A 332 -27.08 4.96 -2.85
N VAL A 333 -26.17 4.17 -2.29
CA VAL A 333 -24.87 3.79 -2.92
C VAL A 333 -24.56 2.29 -2.81
N PRO A 334 -25.52 1.38 -3.03
CA PRO A 334 -25.30 -0.05 -2.80
C PRO A 334 -24.27 -0.69 -3.74
N GLY A 335 -23.96 -0.04 -4.85
CA GLY A 335 -23.04 -0.53 -5.89
C GLY A 335 -21.59 -0.14 -5.70
N VAL A 336 -21.23 0.72 -4.73
CA VAL A 336 -19.83 1.15 -4.52
C VAL A 336 -18.92 -0.03 -4.18
N GLY A 337 -17.67 0.04 -4.65
CA GLY A 337 -16.63 -0.87 -4.15
C GLY A 337 -16.28 -0.53 -2.70
N ILE A 338 -16.03 -1.57 -1.87
CA ILE A 338 -15.72 -1.39 -0.45
C ILE A 338 -14.42 -2.12 -0.12
N GLY A 339 -13.42 -1.38 0.32
CA GLY A 339 -12.18 -1.86 0.91
C GLY A 339 -12.26 -1.89 2.44
N ASN A 340 -11.46 -2.72 3.08
CA ASN A 340 -11.52 -2.94 4.53
C ASN A 340 -10.58 -2.06 5.36
N GLY A 341 -9.63 -1.36 4.75
CA GLY A 341 -8.69 -0.48 5.45
C GLY A 341 -7.72 -1.16 6.43
N PHE A 342 -7.63 -2.49 6.46
CA PHE A 342 -6.79 -3.22 7.43
C PHE A 342 -5.30 -3.32 7.05
N GLU A 343 -4.95 -3.06 5.85
CA GLU A 343 -3.62 -2.84 5.24
C GLU A 343 -2.59 -3.93 5.55
N SER A 344 -1.73 -3.69 6.55
CA SER A 344 -0.71 -4.64 6.98
C SER A 344 -1.24 -5.70 7.94
N GLN A 345 -2.45 -5.50 8.45
CA GLN A 345 -3.06 -6.38 9.42
C GLN A 345 -3.69 -7.61 8.76
N GLN A 346 -3.82 -8.66 9.55
CA GLN A 346 -4.72 -9.73 9.21
C GLN A 346 -6.15 -9.26 9.49
N PRO A 347 -7.02 -9.14 8.48
CA PRO A 347 -8.38 -8.67 8.71
C PRO A 347 -9.22 -9.69 9.48
N TRP A 348 -8.84 -10.98 9.42
CA TRP A 348 -9.53 -12.06 10.11
C TRP A 348 -8.54 -13.09 10.64
N ALA A 349 -8.89 -13.74 11.73
CA ALA A 349 -8.18 -14.91 12.19
C ALA A 349 -8.20 -16.02 11.12
N SER A 350 -7.16 -16.84 11.10
CA SER A 350 -7.09 -17.96 10.17
C SER A 350 -8.31 -18.87 10.31
N GLY A 351 -8.99 -19.11 9.20
CA GLY A 351 -10.23 -19.91 9.19
C GLY A 351 -11.52 -19.11 9.33
N ALA A 352 -11.47 -17.82 9.65
CA ALA A 352 -12.63 -16.94 9.61
C ALA A 352 -13.08 -16.64 8.18
N THR A 353 -14.31 -16.16 8.04
CA THR A 353 -14.88 -15.74 6.76
C THR A 353 -14.88 -14.22 6.65
N SER A 354 -14.59 -13.69 5.47
CA SER A 354 -14.72 -12.25 5.23
C SER A 354 -16.17 -11.79 5.33
N PRO A 355 -16.44 -10.56 5.76
CA PRO A 355 -17.78 -10.01 5.80
C PRO A 355 -18.46 -10.05 4.43
N ALA A 356 -19.75 -10.44 4.41
CA ALA A 356 -20.55 -10.41 3.19
C ALA A 356 -20.63 -8.98 2.65
N GLY A 357 -20.46 -8.81 1.35
CA GLY A 357 -20.53 -7.50 0.70
C GLY A 357 -19.21 -6.73 0.61
N LEU A 358 -18.14 -7.22 1.23
CA LEU A 358 -16.80 -6.66 1.03
C LEU A 358 -16.35 -6.87 -0.43
N THR A 359 -15.79 -5.82 -1.05
CA THR A 359 -15.28 -5.89 -2.42
C THR A 359 -13.81 -6.26 -2.46
N ALA A 360 -13.01 -5.70 -1.57
CA ALA A 360 -11.57 -5.87 -1.58
C ALA A 360 -10.98 -5.92 -0.17
N ILE A 361 -9.85 -6.59 -0.10
CA ILE A 361 -8.92 -6.54 1.03
C ILE A 361 -7.81 -5.58 0.64
N ASP A 362 -7.56 -4.62 1.49
CA ASP A 362 -6.60 -3.56 1.27
C ASP A 362 -5.25 -3.90 1.90
N LYS A 363 -4.15 -3.43 1.28
CA LYS A 363 -2.79 -3.67 1.78
C LYS A 363 -1.90 -2.45 1.57
N HIS A 364 -1.01 -2.21 2.54
CA HIS A 364 0.05 -1.21 2.51
C HIS A 364 1.43 -1.89 2.60
N PRO A 365 1.93 -2.47 1.52
CA PRO A 365 3.17 -3.25 1.54
C PRO A 365 4.40 -2.35 1.47
N TYR A 366 4.56 -1.46 2.45
CA TYR A 366 5.76 -0.63 2.54
C TYR A 366 7.00 -1.47 2.74
N LYS A 367 8.10 -0.96 2.26
CA LYS A 367 9.39 -1.57 2.40
C LYS A 367 9.74 -1.78 3.87
N ASN A 368 10.22 -2.97 4.16
CA ASN A 368 10.92 -3.24 5.40
C ASN A 368 12.31 -3.81 5.07
N VAL A 369 13.35 -3.01 5.28
CA VAL A 369 14.73 -3.46 5.07
C VAL A 369 15.09 -4.43 6.17
N ARG A 370 15.35 -5.67 5.80
CA ARG A 370 15.74 -6.72 6.73
C ARG A 370 17.04 -7.37 6.29
N ARG A 371 17.77 -7.90 7.24
CA ARG A 371 18.97 -8.70 7.00
C ARG A 371 18.66 -10.16 7.28
N PHE A 372 19.25 -11.04 6.51
CA PHE A 372 19.14 -12.46 6.82
C PHE A 372 19.82 -12.77 8.18
N PRO A 373 19.21 -13.63 9.00
CA PRO A 373 17.93 -14.31 8.81
C PRO A 373 16.70 -13.45 9.09
N GLN A 374 16.87 -12.22 9.56
CA GLN A 374 15.78 -11.34 9.99
C GLN A 374 14.94 -10.82 8.81
N ASP A 375 15.49 -10.81 7.59
CA ASP A 375 14.73 -10.45 6.40
C ASP A 375 13.60 -11.44 6.08
N ALA A 376 13.65 -12.62 6.68
CA ALA A 376 12.62 -13.63 6.58
C ALA A 376 11.69 -13.70 7.81
N VAL A 377 12.00 -12.95 8.85
CA VAL A 377 11.21 -12.90 10.07
C VAL A 377 10.27 -11.73 10.01
N ASN A 378 9.01 -11.99 10.23
CA ASN A 378 8.02 -10.95 10.44
C ASN A 378 7.88 -10.71 11.95
N ASP A 379 8.22 -9.50 12.42
CA ASP A 379 8.14 -9.16 13.83
C ASP A 379 6.69 -9.18 14.28
N GLY A 380 6.42 -9.91 15.34
CA GLY A 380 5.07 -10.04 15.91
C GLY A 380 4.12 -10.95 15.13
N SER A 381 4.50 -11.48 13.97
CA SER A 381 3.73 -12.49 13.29
C SER A 381 4.46 -13.85 13.29
N ASN A 382 3.71 -14.91 13.28
CA ASN A 382 4.25 -16.28 13.20
C ASN A 382 4.56 -16.72 11.77
N ILE A 383 4.65 -15.79 10.83
CA ILE A 383 4.69 -16.09 9.42
C ILE A 383 6.00 -15.62 8.81
N ARG A 384 6.65 -16.51 8.08
CA ARG A 384 7.88 -16.24 7.37
C ARG A 384 7.71 -16.52 5.89
N PRO A 385 8.20 -15.64 5.02
CA PRO A 385 8.16 -15.86 3.61
C PRO A 385 9.09 -17.01 3.19
N LEU A 386 8.82 -17.61 2.04
CA LEU A 386 9.66 -18.60 1.40
C LEU A 386 10.83 -17.94 0.68
N ASN A 387 11.98 -18.61 0.61
CA ASN A 387 13.05 -18.16 -0.25
C ASN A 387 12.70 -18.32 -1.74
N ALA A 388 13.53 -17.76 -2.62
CA ALA A 388 13.35 -17.85 -4.06
C ALA A 388 13.30 -19.28 -4.62
N PHE A 389 13.71 -20.27 -3.84
CA PHE A 389 13.72 -21.69 -4.20
C PHE A 389 12.70 -22.52 -3.42
N GLY A 390 11.83 -21.87 -2.64
CA GLY A 390 10.82 -22.56 -1.83
C GLY A 390 11.40 -23.36 -0.67
N ARG A 391 12.57 -22.99 -0.16
CA ARG A 391 13.30 -23.75 0.87
C ARG A 391 13.38 -22.94 2.16
N THR A 392 13.38 -23.68 3.27
CA THR A 392 13.55 -23.12 4.60
C THR A 392 15.00 -22.68 4.82
N ALA A 393 15.18 -21.51 5.40
CA ALA A 393 16.45 -21.04 5.92
C ALA A 393 16.26 -20.61 7.38
N GLY A 394 16.63 -21.49 8.30
CA GLY A 394 16.54 -21.26 9.74
C GLY A 394 15.25 -21.78 10.40
N VAL A 395 15.11 -21.48 11.69
CA VAL A 395 13.96 -21.91 12.49
C VAL A 395 12.75 -21.07 12.14
N GLN A 396 11.63 -21.73 11.87
CA GLN A 396 10.38 -21.11 11.51
C GLN A 396 9.41 -21.17 12.69
N PRO A 397 8.84 -20.07 13.14
CA PRO A 397 7.67 -20.12 14.01
C PRO A 397 6.51 -20.78 13.27
N ALA A 398 5.65 -21.42 14.01
CA ALA A 398 4.38 -21.88 13.47
C ALA A 398 3.43 -20.67 13.31
N ASN A 399 2.57 -20.70 12.31
CA ASN A 399 1.44 -19.79 12.22
C ASN A 399 0.35 -20.22 13.24
N ASP A 400 -0.76 -19.52 13.27
CA ASP A 400 -1.93 -19.78 14.12
C ASP A 400 -2.56 -21.19 13.92
N ARG A 401 -2.19 -21.89 12.84
CA ARG A 401 -2.57 -23.27 12.54
C ARG A 401 -1.48 -24.31 12.83
N GLY A 402 -0.36 -23.87 13.41
CA GLY A 402 0.79 -24.75 13.62
C GLY A 402 1.62 -25.03 12.37
N GLU A 403 1.33 -24.39 11.25
CA GLU A 403 2.09 -24.54 10.02
C GLU A 403 3.36 -23.70 10.04
N ARG A 404 4.44 -24.22 9.50
CA ARG A 404 5.72 -23.52 9.43
C ARG A 404 6.01 -23.06 8.03
N TRP A 405 6.36 -21.79 7.88
CA TRP A 405 6.72 -21.16 6.63
C TRP A 405 8.23 -21.13 6.44
N ARG A 406 8.64 -20.99 5.20
CA ARG A 406 10.05 -21.01 4.83
C ARG A 406 10.54 -19.61 4.50
N ASP A 407 11.80 -19.34 4.78
CA ASP A 407 12.41 -18.06 4.50
C ASP A 407 12.43 -17.75 3.01
N THR A 408 12.30 -16.47 2.68
CA THR A 408 12.16 -16.02 1.31
C THR A 408 13.47 -15.85 0.60
N PHE A 409 14.51 -15.39 1.31
CA PHE A 409 15.65 -14.84 0.63
C PHE A 409 16.95 -15.33 1.17
N ALA A 410 17.87 -15.39 0.26
CA ALA A 410 19.23 -15.59 0.63
C ALA A 410 19.75 -14.44 1.46
N PRO A 411 20.65 -14.83 2.28
CA PRO A 411 21.13 -14.15 3.45
C PRO A 411 22.06 -12.98 3.20
N ARG A 412 22.25 -12.23 4.25
CA ARG A 412 23.38 -11.36 4.57
C ARG A 412 23.44 -10.00 3.89
N TYR A 413 22.39 -9.48 3.28
CA TYR A 413 22.34 -8.08 2.86
C TYR A 413 20.95 -7.51 2.90
N ASN A 414 20.89 -6.19 3.05
CA ASN A 414 19.64 -5.45 2.98
C ASN A 414 19.05 -5.54 1.58
N ALA A 415 17.74 -5.70 1.50
CA ALA A 415 17.06 -5.80 0.23
C ALA A 415 16.00 -4.72 0.09
N LEU A 416 16.08 -3.97 -0.99
CA LEU A 416 15.03 -3.12 -1.50
C LEU A 416 14.41 -3.82 -2.73
N PHE A 417 13.49 -4.73 -2.46
CA PHE A 417 12.94 -5.62 -3.46
C PHE A 417 11.42 -5.44 -3.53
N PRO A 418 10.91 -4.50 -4.34
CA PRO A 418 9.51 -4.10 -4.30
C PRO A 418 8.54 -5.25 -4.51
N GLU A 419 8.88 -6.22 -5.34
CA GLU A 419 8.02 -7.36 -5.66
C GLU A 419 7.83 -8.33 -4.48
N TYR A 420 8.59 -8.15 -3.41
CA TYR A 420 8.51 -8.97 -2.21
C TYR A 420 8.16 -8.20 -0.94
N TYR A 421 7.84 -6.93 -1.03
CA TYR A 421 7.50 -6.15 0.17
C TYR A 421 6.35 -6.78 0.93
N LEU A 422 5.33 -7.24 0.22
CA LEU A 422 4.24 -7.97 0.81
C LEU A 422 4.71 -9.22 1.54
N SER A 423 5.65 -10.00 0.98
CA SER A 423 6.11 -11.23 1.62
C SER A 423 7.01 -11.01 2.83
N GLY A 424 7.48 -9.80 3.07
CA GLY A 424 8.15 -9.39 4.31
C GLY A 424 7.20 -9.14 5.47
N ILE A 425 5.92 -8.96 5.18
CA ILE A 425 4.86 -8.64 6.13
C ILE A 425 3.80 -9.73 6.02
N GLN A 426 3.64 -10.58 7.01
CA GLN A 426 2.52 -11.52 7.12
C GLN A 426 2.22 -12.34 5.84
N THR A 427 3.20 -13.09 5.37
CA THR A 427 3.13 -13.84 4.09
C THR A 427 1.90 -14.74 3.95
N GLU A 428 1.47 -15.39 5.03
CA GLU A 428 0.28 -16.22 4.98
C GLU A 428 -0.96 -15.43 4.57
N HIS A 429 -1.15 -14.26 5.15
CA HIS A 429 -2.28 -13.41 4.85
C HIS A 429 -2.25 -12.95 3.40
N LEU A 430 -1.09 -12.63 2.89
CA LEU A 430 -0.92 -12.24 1.50
C LEU A 430 -1.26 -13.34 0.52
N ILE A 431 -0.75 -14.53 0.78
CA ILE A 431 -1.03 -15.68 -0.06
C ILE A 431 -2.49 -16.07 0.02
N ARG A 432 -3.09 -15.94 1.20
CA ARG A 432 -4.49 -16.24 1.43
C ARG A 432 -5.42 -15.21 0.81
N ASP A 433 -5.06 -13.93 0.89
CA ASP A 433 -5.95 -12.82 0.58
C ASP A 433 -5.83 -12.33 -0.87
N LEU A 434 -4.69 -12.57 -1.53
CA LEU A 434 -4.42 -12.05 -2.86
C LEU A 434 -5.10 -12.84 -3.98
N SER A 435 -5.67 -12.14 -4.94
CA SER A 435 -6.13 -12.69 -6.22
C SER A 435 -5.01 -12.58 -7.29
N PRO A 436 -4.78 -13.52 -8.18
CA PRO A 436 -5.47 -14.81 -8.32
C PRO A 436 -5.06 -15.78 -7.23
N ILE A 437 -4.15 -15.41 -6.37
CA ILE A 437 -3.76 -16.18 -5.21
C ILE A 437 -4.96 -16.42 -4.31
N SER A 438 -5.89 -15.48 -4.21
CA SER A 438 -7.14 -15.71 -3.51
C SER A 438 -7.92 -16.88 -4.11
N SER A 439 -7.93 -17.06 -5.42
CA SER A 439 -8.55 -18.23 -6.03
C SER A 439 -7.77 -19.50 -5.76
N ASP A 440 -6.45 -19.46 -5.77
CA ASP A 440 -5.60 -20.57 -5.41
C ASP A 440 -5.74 -20.92 -3.92
N VAL A 441 -5.69 -19.90 -3.06
CA VAL A 441 -5.83 -20.05 -1.61
C VAL A 441 -7.24 -20.46 -1.23
N TYR A 442 -8.28 -19.80 -1.74
CA TYR A 442 -9.68 -20.15 -1.46
C TYR A 442 -10.11 -21.45 -2.14
N GLY A 443 -9.43 -21.86 -3.18
CA GLY A 443 -9.62 -23.16 -3.84
C GLY A 443 -8.83 -24.30 -3.23
N THR A 444 -7.86 -24.05 -2.38
CA THR A 444 -7.00 -25.03 -1.71
C THR A 444 -7.63 -25.55 -0.42
N LYS A 445 -6.94 -26.50 0.21
CA LYS A 445 -7.31 -27.01 1.54
C LYS A 445 -7.38 -25.91 2.60
N HIS A 446 -6.47 -24.95 2.59
CA HIS A 446 -6.45 -23.83 3.54
C HIS A 446 -7.45 -22.75 3.17
N GLY A 447 -7.46 -22.30 1.94
CA GLY A 447 -8.30 -21.21 1.47
C GLY A 447 -9.79 -21.46 1.55
N ARG A 448 -10.23 -22.72 1.47
CA ARG A 448 -11.66 -23.05 1.63
C ARG A 448 -12.26 -22.53 2.94
N LYS A 449 -11.47 -22.50 4.00
CA LYS A 449 -11.91 -22.03 5.32
C LYS A 449 -12.07 -20.51 5.41
N THR A 450 -11.44 -19.79 4.48
CA THR A 450 -11.45 -18.32 4.46
C THR A 450 -12.28 -17.75 3.31
N ARG A 451 -12.99 -18.63 2.57
CA ARG A 451 -13.87 -18.17 1.49
C ARG A 451 -15.01 -17.30 2.03
N PRO A 452 -15.34 -16.19 1.36
CA PRO A 452 -16.48 -15.36 1.75
C PRO A 452 -17.79 -16.16 1.79
N VAL A 453 -18.64 -15.83 2.73
CA VAL A 453 -19.99 -16.42 2.79
C VAL A 453 -20.81 -15.87 1.63
N GLY A 454 -21.31 -16.78 0.77
CA GLY A 454 -22.27 -16.43 -0.29
C GLY A 454 -21.73 -15.57 -1.44
N GLY A 455 -20.40 -15.40 -1.57
CA GLY A 455 -19.84 -14.48 -2.56
C GLY A 455 -18.60 -14.96 -3.28
N ALA A 456 -18.17 -14.19 -4.28
CA ALA A 456 -16.87 -14.31 -4.90
C ALA A 456 -15.77 -13.95 -3.88
N ALA A 457 -14.57 -14.52 -4.05
CA ALA A 457 -13.42 -14.12 -3.25
C ALA A 457 -13.19 -12.60 -3.39
N PRO A 458 -12.87 -11.88 -2.29
CA PRO A 458 -12.60 -10.47 -2.36
C PRO A 458 -11.40 -10.19 -3.28
N LYS A 459 -11.42 -9.02 -3.89
CA LYS A 459 -10.31 -8.51 -4.68
C LYS A 459 -9.16 -8.11 -3.74
N MET A 460 -7.98 -7.84 -4.32
CA MET A 460 -6.88 -7.20 -3.64
C MET A 460 -6.71 -5.79 -4.16
N TRP A 461 -6.78 -4.82 -3.27
CA TRP A 461 -6.31 -3.47 -3.51
C TRP A 461 -5.03 -3.21 -2.72
N ILE A 462 -4.08 -2.56 -3.35
CA ILE A 462 -2.93 -1.98 -2.68
C ILE A 462 -3.24 -0.50 -2.61
N THR A 463 -3.63 -0.05 -1.41
CA THR A 463 -4.15 1.31 -1.22
C THR A 463 -3.07 2.30 -0.85
N GLU A 464 -1.90 1.79 -0.42
CA GLU A 464 -0.68 2.59 -0.31
C GLU A 464 0.56 1.78 -0.67
N TRP A 465 1.50 2.42 -1.34
CA TRP A 465 2.85 1.92 -1.51
C TRP A 465 3.77 3.01 -2.06
N ASN A 466 4.96 3.13 -1.52
CA ASN A 466 6.06 3.88 -2.09
C ASN A 466 7.41 3.47 -1.47
N LEU A 467 8.46 4.07 -2.00
CA LEU A 467 9.81 4.05 -1.48
C LEU A 467 10.10 5.40 -0.84
N GLU A 468 10.26 5.44 0.47
CA GLU A 468 10.68 6.64 1.19
C GLU A 468 12.14 6.98 0.91
N SER A 469 12.47 8.27 0.83
CA SER A 469 13.85 8.69 0.64
C SER A 469 14.75 8.28 1.80
N ALA A 470 14.23 8.36 3.04
CA ALA A 470 14.96 7.93 4.23
C ALA A 470 15.25 6.42 4.27
N ASP A 471 14.50 5.63 3.54
CA ASP A 471 14.66 4.18 3.45
C ASP A 471 15.84 3.73 2.58
N THR A 472 16.46 4.64 1.86
CA THR A 472 17.48 4.31 0.87
C THR A 472 18.77 5.08 1.13
N PRO A 473 19.93 4.48 0.89
CA PRO A 473 21.21 5.20 0.89
C PRO A 473 21.40 6.02 -0.40
N ILE A 474 20.32 6.38 -1.09
CA ILE A 474 20.35 7.08 -2.37
C ILE A 474 20.35 8.58 -2.12
N GLN A 475 21.12 9.30 -2.93
CA GLN A 475 21.14 10.76 -2.86
C GLN A 475 19.75 11.33 -3.27
N PRO A 476 19.30 12.44 -2.67
CA PRO A 476 18.01 13.03 -2.99
C PRO A 476 17.76 13.25 -4.48
N ALA A 477 18.76 13.65 -5.24
CA ALA A 477 18.69 13.84 -6.69
C ALA A 477 18.42 12.54 -7.49
N GLU A 478 18.63 11.37 -6.89
CA GLU A 478 18.49 10.07 -7.54
C GLU A 478 17.20 9.34 -7.15
N ILE A 479 16.50 9.86 -6.13
CA ILE A 479 15.33 9.18 -5.59
C ILE A 479 14.19 9.10 -6.59
N ALA A 480 13.97 10.14 -7.40
CA ALA A 480 12.92 10.17 -8.41
C ALA A 480 13.11 9.07 -9.45
N HIS A 481 14.34 8.84 -9.91
CA HIS A 481 14.68 7.75 -10.83
C HIS A 481 14.40 6.38 -10.21
N THR A 482 14.82 6.19 -8.99
CA THR A 482 14.60 4.92 -8.27
C THR A 482 13.12 4.66 -8.02
N ARG A 483 12.35 5.69 -7.65
CA ARG A 483 10.90 5.61 -7.52
C ARG A 483 10.21 5.27 -8.84
N ALA A 484 10.62 5.88 -9.95
CA ALA A 484 10.09 5.57 -11.27
C ALA A 484 10.34 4.10 -11.65
N LYS A 485 11.56 3.61 -11.43
CA LYS A 485 11.92 2.21 -11.64
C LYS A 485 11.11 1.29 -10.73
N ALA A 486 11.02 1.61 -9.45
CA ALA A 486 10.30 0.83 -8.45
C ALA A 486 8.79 0.79 -8.76
N ALA A 487 8.17 1.92 -9.10
CA ALA A 487 6.76 1.99 -9.46
C ALA A 487 6.42 1.13 -10.69
N LEU A 488 7.25 1.18 -11.75
CA LEU A 488 7.08 0.32 -12.92
C LEU A 488 7.18 -1.17 -12.56
N ARG A 489 8.15 -1.56 -11.73
CA ARG A 489 8.34 -2.93 -11.27
C ARG A 489 7.15 -3.39 -10.44
N PHE A 490 6.79 -2.60 -9.43
CA PHE A 490 5.70 -2.88 -8.51
C PHE A 490 4.36 -3.07 -9.24
N LEU A 491 3.94 -2.09 -10.04
CA LEU A 491 2.71 -2.16 -10.82
C LEU A 491 2.64 -3.39 -11.72
N THR A 492 3.69 -3.63 -12.50
CA THR A 492 3.69 -4.73 -13.46
C THR A 492 3.70 -6.09 -12.78
N ALA A 493 4.40 -6.24 -11.65
CA ALA A 493 4.44 -7.49 -10.89
C ALA A 493 3.14 -7.74 -10.15
N TYR A 494 2.67 -6.80 -9.33
CA TYR A 494 1.48 -7.03 -8.50
C TYR A 494 0.21 -7.21 -9.31
N VAL A 495 0.00 -6.40 -10.34
CA VAL A 495 -1.18 -6.55 -11.19
C VAL A 495 -1.14 -7.85 -11.99
N ASN A 496 0.04 -8.29 -12.44
CA ASN A 496 0.18 -9.62 -13.07
C ASN A 496 -0.14 -10.75 -12.09
N LYS A 497 0.13 -10.56 -10.80
CA LYS A 497 -0.17 -11.52 -9.72
C LYS A 497 -1.59 -11.43 -9.19
N GLY A 498 -2.37 -10.45 -9.59
CA GLY A 498 -3.77 -10.41 -9.25
C GLY A 498 -4.27 -9.20 -8.50
N ALA A 499 -3.42 -8.26 -8.12
CA ALA A 499 -3.88 -6.98 -7.60
C ALA A 499 -4.80 -6.28 -8.60
N ASP A 500 -5.95 -5.80 -8.12
CA ASP A 500 -6.97 -5.16 -8.96
C ASP A 500 -6.86 -3.63 -8.99
N ALA A 501 -6.25 -3.05 -7.94
CA ALA A 501 -5.91 -1.64 -7.85
C ALA A 501 -4.58 -1.47 -7.12
N VAL A 502 -3.81 -0.45 -7.49
CA VAL A 502 -2.54 -0.08 -6.85
C VAL A 502 -2.47 1.43 -6.77
N HIS A 503 -2.57 1.96 -5.56
CA HIS A 503 -2.45 3.39 -5.29
C HIS A 503 -1.04 3.69 -4.76
N LEU A 504 -0.29 4.44 -5.51
CA LEU A 504 1.05 4.88 -5.12
C LEU A 504 0.93 6.04 -4.12
N TYR A 505 1.68 6.03 -3.03
CA TYR A 505 1.66 7.06 -2.00
C TYR A 505 2.88 7.97 -2.13
N ALA A 506 2.76 9.30 -2.35
CA ALA A 506 1.58 10.02 -2.67
C ALA A 506 1.91 11.04 -3.78
N ALA A 507 0.90 11.72 -4.33
CA ALA A 507 1.11 12.74 -5.36
C ALA A 507 2.06 13.85 -4.87
N LYS A 508 1.81 14.40 -3.68
CA LYS A 508 2.62 15.44 -3.03
C LYS A 508 2.85 15.07 -1.58
N HIS A 509 4.09 14.92 -1.17
CA HIS A 509 4.47 14.59 0.20
C HIS A 509 5.96 14.86 0.41
N PRO A 510 6.44 15.37 1.55
CA PRO A 510 7.86 15.66 1.79
C PRO A 510 8.78 14.46 1.59
N GLY A 511 8.44 13.28 2.15
CA GLY A 511 9.23 12.05 2.07
C GLY A 511 8.85 11.11 0.93
N TYR A 512 7.60 11.18 0.42
CA TYR A 512 7.03 10.22 -0.53
C TYR A 512 6.56 10.83 -1.85
N GLY A 513 6.70 12.15 -2.08
CA GLY A 513 6.21 12.80 -3.28
C GLY A 513 6.66 12.13 -4.58
N LEU A 514 5.69 11.82 -5.45
CA LEU A 514 5.91 11.20 -6.76
C LEU A 514 5.87 12.22 -7.90
N VAL A 515 5.11 13.30 -7.72
CA VAL A 515 5.13 14.45 -8.62
C VAL A 515 6.31 15.33 -8.23
N ASP A 516 7.04 15.80 -9.23
CA ASP A 516 8.19 16.67 -9.01
C ASP A 516 7.76 17.96 -8.26
N PRO A 517 8.48 18.36 -7.20
CA PRO A 517 8.16 19.58 -6.46
C PRO A 517 8.08 20.83 -7.34
N GLY A 518 8.90 20.91 -8.40
CA GLY A 518 8.89 22.02 -9.36
C GLY A 518 7.53 22.22 -10.07
N PHE A 519 6.73 21.15 -10.21
CA PHE A 519 5.37 21.25 -10.73
C PHE A 519 4.49 22.12 -9.82
N PHE A 520 4.51 21.89 -8.52
CA PHE A 520 3.74 22.66 -7.54
C PHE A 520 4.30 24.07 -7.35
N GLU A 521 5.61 24.23 -7.47
CA GLU A 521 6.24 25.55 -7.45
C GLU A 521 5.86 26.40 -8.66
N ALA A 522 5.76 25.79 -9.83
CA ALA A 522 5.27 26.49 -11.03
C ALA A 522 3.82 26.93 -10.87
N LEU A 523 2.95 26.06 -10.32
CA LEU A 523 1.55 26.44 -10.03
C LEU A 523 1.43 27.58 -9.01
N ARG A 524 2.34 27.68 -8.06
CA ARG A 524 2.35 28.75 -7.07
C ARG A 524 2.84 30.08 -7.66
N ARG A 525 3.78 30.03 -8.61
CA ARG A 525 4.31 31.25 -9.28
C ARG A 525 3.33 31.83 -10.29
N ASP A 526 2.63 30.95 -11.00
CA ASP A 526 1.65 31.32 -12.04
C ASP A 526 0.32 30.63 -11.72
N ALA A 527 -0.44 31.28 -10.83
CA ALA A 527 -1.68 30.71 -10.27
C ALA A 527 -2.68 30.37 -11.39
N GLY A 528 -2.89 29.12 -11.63
CA GLY A 528 -3.84 28.58 -12.61
C GLY A 528 -3.24 28.14 -13.93
N SER A 529 -1.98 28.41 -14.22
CA SER A 529 -1.32 27.93 -15.45
C SER A 529 -0.83 26.49 -15.26
N TYR A 530 -1.28 25.58 -16.11
CA TYR A 530 -0.83 24.17 -16.08
C TYR A 530 0.60 24.06 -16.64
N PRO A 531 1.60 23.63 -15.84
CA PRO A 531 3.00 23.63 -16.26
C PRO A 531 3.32 22.59 -17.35
N GLY A 532 2.37 21.74 -17.70
CA GLY A 532 2.55 20.65 -18.65
C GLY A 532 2.98 19.33 -18.01
N ALA A 533 2.75 18.21 -18.73
CA ALA A 533 3.00 16.87 -18.20
C ALA A 533 4.48 16.60 -17.88
N GLN A 534 5.40 17.27 -18.59
CA GLN A 534 6.84 17.10 -18.37
C GLN A 534 7.29 17.62 -17.00
N ALA A 535 6.64 18.67 -16.49
CA ALA A 535 6.91 19.22 -15.18
C ALA A 535 6.55 18.26 -14.03
N GLY A 536 5.74 17.21 -14.30
CA GLY A 536 5.40 16.17 -13.33
C GLY A 536 6.57 15.26 -12.93
N GLY A 537 7.69 15.34 -13.64
CA GLY A 537 8.91 14.60 -13.32
C GLY A 537 8.98 13.20 -13.91
N GLU A 538 10.00 12.46 -13.45
CA GLU A 538 10.38 11.17 -14.05
C GLU A 538 9.34 10.07 -13.81
N VAL A 539 8.74 10.01 -12.63
CA VAL A 539 7.73 9.01 -12.27
C VAL A 539 6.50 9.17 -13.17
N MET A 540 5.96 10.39 -13.26
CA MET A 540 4.79 10.69 -14.11
C MET A 540 5.06 10.38 -15.57
N THR A 541 6.24 10.74 -16.05
CA THR A 541 6.69 10.48 -17.43
C THR A 541 6.81 8.98 -17.72
N ALA A 542 7.40 8.21 -16.82
CA ALA A 542 7.56 6.76 -16.96
C ALA A 542 6.21 6.03 -16.97
N LEU A 543 5.31 6.38 -16.05
CA LEU A 543 3.95 5.83 -15.99
C LEU A 543 3.12 6.23 -17.21
N GLY A 544 3.24 7.47 -17.69
CA GLY A 544 2.60 7.91 -18.92
C GLY A 544 3.05 7.11 -20.16
N ARG A 545 4.31 6.70 -20.20
CA ARG A 545 4.84 5.81 -21.29
C ARG A 545 4.28 4.40 -21.17
N LEU A 546 4.19 3.85 -19.95
CA LEU A 546 3.51 2.58 -19.69
C LEU A 546 2.05 2.64 -20.14
N ALA A 547 1.31 3.67 -19.73
CA ALA A 547 -0.09 3.85 -20.08
C ALA A 547 -0.28 3.96 -21.62
N ARG A 548 0.62 4.67 -22.32
CA ARG A 548 0.59 4.72 -23.78
C ARG A 548 0.77 3.35 -24.43
N ALA A 549 1.63 2.50 -23.88
CA ALA A 549 1.81 1.13 -24.39
C ALA A 549 0.56 0.25 -24.16
N LEU A 550 -0.29 0.62 -23.21
CA LEU A 550 -1.55 -0.05 -22.89
C LEU A 550 -2.77 0.56 -23.61
N ARG A 551 -2.61 1.61 -24.40
CA ARG A 551 -3.73 2.38 -25.01
C ARG A 551 -4.66 1.52 -25.89
N GLY A 552 -4.15 0.46 -26.51
CA GLY A 552 -4.94 -0.47 -27.31
C GLY A 552 -5.61 -1.60 -26.53
N ALA A 553 -5.53 -1.60 -25.21
CA ALA A 553 -6.12 -2.64 -24.37
C ALA A 553 -7.65 -2.67 -24.47
N ARG A 554 -8.20 -3.86 -24.70
CA ARG A 554 -9.64 -4.12 -24.83
C ARG A 554 -10.07 -5.26 -23.92
N PRO A 555 -11.34 -5.35 -23.55
CA PRO A 555 -11.89 -6.51 -22.84
C PRO A 555 -11.59 -7.80 -23.61
N ILE A 556 -11.14 -8.82 -22.92
CA ILE A 556 -10.71 -10.09 -23.50
C ILE A 556 -11.79 -11.15 -23.27
N LYS A 557 -12.42 -11.60 -24.35
CA LYS A 557 -13.38 -12.72 -24.30
C LYS A 557 -12.69 -14.09 -24.07
N ARG A 558 -11.51 -14.29 -24.67
CA ARG A 558 -10.73 -15.52 -24.53
C ARG A 558 -9.32 -15.24 -24.09
N LYS A 559 -9.00 -15.58 -22.87
CA LYS A 559 -7.64 -15.50 -22.32
C LYS A 559 -6.71 -16.51 -23.00
N ARG A 560 -5.48 -16.10 -23.20
CA ARG A 560 -4.41 -16.95 -23.78
C ARG A 560 -3.25 -17.01 -22.81
N ALA A 561 -2.73 -18.21 -22.56
CA ALA A 561 -1.56 -18.38 -21.71
C ALA A 561 -0.27 -18.27 -22.55
N LEU A 562 0.53 -17.24 -22.27
CA LEU A 562 1.91 -17.19 -22.75
C LEU A 562 2.84 -17.84 -21.74
N LYS A 563 3.68 -18.76 -22.22
CA LYS A 563 4.60 -19.53 -21.36
C LYS A 563 6.04 -19.28 -21.77
N LEU A 564 6.89 -19.02 -20.81
CA LEU A 564 8.33 -18.94 -21.04
C LEU A 564 8.92 -20.36 -20.93
N HIS A 565 9.46 -20.88 -22.06
CA HIS A 565 10.01 -22.23 -22.14
C HIS A 565 11.52 -22.29 -21.91
N ARG A 566 12.24 -21.23 -22.27
CA ARG A 566 13.69 -21.20 -22.18
C ARG A 566 14.20 -19.78 -22.07
N ILE A 567 15.21 -19.60 -21.23
CA ILE A 567 16.02 -18.40 -21.12
C ILE A 567 17.46 -18.80 -21.45
N VAL A 568 18.11 -18.03 -22.32
CA VAL A 568 19.57 -18.06 -22.48
C VAL A 568 20.08 -16.71 -22.01
N ASP A 569 20.93 -16.72 -21.01
CA ASP A 569 21.62 -15.58 -20.44
C ASP A 569 23.06 -15.60 -20.97
N TYR A 570 23.44 -14.54 -21.70
CA TYR A 570 24.78 -14.45 -22.28
C TYR A 570 25.81 -13.83 -21.34
N ALA A 571 25.39 -13.20 -20.25
CA ALA A 571 26.28 -12.53 -19.32
C ALA A 571 26.61 -13.39 -18.07
N GLY A 572 25.69 -14.28 -17.66
CA GLY A 572 25.85 -15.15 -16.51
C GLY A 572 26.11 -14.40 -15.20
N ARG A 573 25.49 -13.22 -15.02
CA ARG A 573 25.69 -12.43 -13.82
C ARG A 573 25.06 -13.08 -12.60
N LYS A 574 25.79 -13.04 -11.49
CA LYS A 574 25.34 -13.51 -10.19
C LYS A 574 24.73 -12.38 -9.40
N GLN A 575 23.48 -12.56 -8.94
CA GLN A 575 22.80 -11.61 -8.05
C GLN A 575 23.44 -11.64 -6.65
N PHE A 576 23.64 -12.83 -6.10
CA PHE A 576 24.33 -13.06 -4.85
C PHE A 576 25.01 -14.42 -4.81
N ALA A 577 25.98 -14.56 -3.91
CA ALA A 577 26.81 -15.75 -3.82
C ALA A 577 26.11 -16.96 -3.19
N GLY A 578 24.94 -16.77 -2.56
CA GLY A 578 24.29 -17.77 -1.74
C GLY A 578 24.87 -17.89 -0.34
N GLY A 579 24.33 -18.81 0.46
CA GLY A 579 24.75 -19.08 1.82
C GLY A 579 25.83 -20.17 1.97
N GLY A 580 26.42 -20.63 0.87
CA GLY A 580 27.40 -21.71 0.88
C GLY A 580 26.82 -23.13 1.11
N THR A 581 25.50 -23.23 1.18
CA THR A 581 24.81 -24.50 1.40
C THR A 581 23.94 -24.88 0.20
N ARG A 582 23.55 -26.15 0.11
CA ARG A 582 22.60 -26.63 -0.90
C ARG A 582 21.23 -25.98 -0.76
N ALA A 583 20.86 -25.59 0.45
CA ALA A 583 19.57 -24.91 0.71
C ALA A 583 19.55 -23.46 0.21
N LEU A 584 20.71 -22.80 0.18
CA LEU A 584 20.88 -21.41 -0.23
C LEU A 584 21.94 -21.32 -1.35
N PRO A 585 21.62 -21.79 -2.56
CA PRO A 585 22.55 -21.76 -3.68
C PRO A 585 22.76 -20.34 -4.20
N PRO A 586 23.81 -20.08 -4.98
CA PRO A 586 23.96 -18.80 -5.67
C PRO A 586 22.78 -18.54 -6.60
N LEU A 587 22.38 -17.27 -6.72
CA LEU A 587 21.28 -16.83 -7.59
C LEU A 587 21.83 -15.96 -8.72
N TYR A 588 21.43 -16.27 -9.92
CA TYR A 588 21.84 -15.55 -11.13
C TYR A 588 20.69 -14.72 -11.71
N ASP A 589 21.01 -13.68 -12.49
CA ASP A 589 20.04 -12.80 -13.16
C ASP A 589 18.99 -13.61 -13.95
N ARG A 590 19.39 -14.67 -14.62
CA ARG A 590 18.52 -15.55 -15.41
C ARG A 590 17.43 -16.25 -14.61
N GLU A 591 17.68 -16.50 -13.32
CA GLU A 591 16.75 -17.21 -12.45
C GLU A 591 15.63 -16.30 -11.97
N VAL A 592 15.92 -15.02 -11.80
CA VAL A 592 14.97 -14.00 -11.39
C VAL A 592 14.57 -13.06 -12.54
N LEU A 593 14.72 -13.48 -13.78
CA LEU A 593 14.29 -12.71 -14.94
C LEU A 593 12.76 -12.70 -15.01
N ALA A 594 12.15 -11.54 -14.87
CA ALA A 594 10.71 -11.35 -14.93
C ALA A 594 10.16 -11.52 -16.34
N PHE A 595 9.06 -12.25 -16.43
CA PHE A 595 8.24 -12.44 -17.61
C PHE A 595 6.77 -12.34 -17.21
N LEU A 596 6.17 -11.17 -17.41
CA LEU A 596 4.88 -10.80 -16.85
C LEU A 596 3.89 -10.38 -17.98
N PRO A 597 3.36 -11.31 -18.76
CA PRO A 597 2.57 -11.00 -19.93
C PRO A 597 1.19 -10.43 -19.59
N PHE A 598 0.72 -9.48 -20.39
CA PHE A 598 -0.64 -8.96 -20.41
C PHE A 598 -1.18 -9.01 -21.84
N GLN A 599 -2.44 -9.39 -22.00
CA GLN A 599 -3.10 -9.49 -23.29
C GLN A 599 -3.82 -8.17 -23.62
N LEU A 600 -3.37 -7.49 -24.69
CA LEU A 600 -3.96 -6.23 -25.16
C LEU A 600 -5.27 -6.47 -25.94
N ASP A 601 -5.25 -7.45 -26.82
CA ASP A 601 -6.39 -7.89 -27.61
C ASP A 601 -6.24 -9.39 -27.97
N ALA A 602 -7.07 -9.91 -28.86
CA ALA A 602 -7.04 -11.32 -29.26
C ALA A 602 -5.67 -11.79 -29.86
N ARG A 603 -4.82 -10.85 -30.30
CA ARG A 603 -3.58 -11.11 -31.05
C ARG A 603 -2.36 -10.36 -30.53
N SER A 604 -2.54 -9.44 -29.61
CA SER A 604 -1.49 -8.54 -29.16
C SER A 604 -1.24 -8.69 -27.67
N PHE A 605 0.03 -8.59 -27.29
CA PHE A 605 0.48 -8.73 -25.91
C PHE A 605 1.50 -7.64 -25.59
N VAL A 606 1.48 -7.16 -24.36
CA VAL A 606 2.56 -6.40 -23.74
C VAL A 606 3.16 -7.25 -22.63
N ILE A 607 4.48 -7.40 -22.63
CA ILE A 607 5.18 -8.30 -21.73
C ILE A 607 6.29 -7.50 -21.02
N PRO A 608 6.02 -6.95 -19.84
CA PRO A 608 7.08 -6.44 -18.98
C PRO A 608 8.10 -7.55 -18.72
N THR A 609 9.35 -7.27 -19.07
CA THR A 609 10.45 -8.22 -18.94
C THR A 609 11.69 -7.50 -18.45
N TYR A 610 12.27 -7.96 -17.35
CA TYR A 610 13.42 -7.33 -16.67
C TYR A 610 14.09 -8.34 -15.72
N VAL A 611 15.27 -7.98 -15.22
CA VAL A 611 15.91 -8.73 -14.14
C VAL A 611 15.38 -8.21 -12.81
N MET A 612 14.75 -9.04 -12.04
CA MET A 612 14.15 -8.69 -10.75
C MET A 612 15.23 -8.63 -9.66
N THR A 613 16.12 -7.62 -9.76
CA THR A 613 17.17 -7.41 -8.78
C THR A 613 16.59 -7.13 -7.40
N ARG A 614 17.22 -7.61 -6.34
CA ARG A 614 16.77 -7.40 -4.96
C ARG A 614 16.98 -5.96 -4.48
N ASP A 615 18.07 -5.34 -4.92
CA ASP A 615 18.49 -4.04 -4.42
C ASP A 615 18.38 -2.97 -5.50
N LEU A 616 17.38 -2.09 -5.35
CA LEU A 616 17.16 -0.94 -6.23
C LEU A 616 18.21 0.16 -6.05
N ALA A 617 18.85 0.17 -4.90
CA ALA A 617 19.87 1.18 -4.53
C ALA A 617 21.31 0.73 -4.83
N ARG A 618 21.47 -0.44 -5.44
CA ARG A 618 22.79 -0.95 -5.79
C ARG A 618 23.46 -0.10 -6.86
N VAL A 619 24.65 0.38 -6.56
CA VAL A 619 25.49 1.10 -7.52
C VAL A 619 26.19 0.12 -8.47
N TYR A 620 26.03 0.33 -9.75
CA TYR A 620 26.69 -0.45 -10.79
C TYR A 620 27.81 0.33 -11.45
N ARG A 621 28.92 -0.36 -11.77
CA ARG A 621 30.04 0.25 -12.49
C ARG A 621 29.65 0.62 -13.92
N GLY A 622 30.14 1.76 -14.41
CA GLY A 622 29.90 2.24 -15.77
C GLY A 622 28.62 3.05 -15.95
N GLY A 623 27.84 3.27 -14.90
CA GLY A 623 26.74 4.23 -14.87
C GLY A 623 27.19 5.59 -14.33
N SER A 624 26.54 6.66 -14.79
CA SER A 624 26.73 8.02 -14.27
C SER A 624 25.38 8.62 -13.85
N GLY A 625 25.39 9.55 -12.90
CA GLY A 625 24.19 10.13 -12.33
C GLY A 625 23.22 9.06 -11.86
N PRO A 626 21.89 9.28 -11.92
CA PRO A 626 20.89 8.34 -11.45
C PRO A 626 20.98 6.94 -12.08
N ARG A 627 21.50 6.84 -13.33
CA ARG A 627 21.64 5.55 -14.03
C ARG A 627 22.72 4.65 -13.46
N ARG A 628 23.56 5.12 -12.57
CA ARG A 628 24.49 4.25 -11.82
C ARG A 628 23.78 3.22 -10.96
N LEU A 629 22.49 3.44 -10.68
CA LEU A 629 21.61 2.52 -9.95
C LEU A 629 20.91 1.50 -10.86
N ASP A 630 21.09 1.58 -12.18
CA ASP A 630 20.50 0.63 -13.11
C ASP A 630 21.46 -0.52 -13.42
N LEU A 631 20.92 -1.73 -13.40
CA LEU A 631 21.67 -2.90 -13.84
C LEU A 631 22.13 -2.71 -15.29
N PRO A 632 23.43 -2.79 -15.60
CA PRO A 632 23.90 -2.66 -16.97
C PRO A 632 23.19 -3.67 -17.89
N PRO A 633 22.67 -3.23 -19.05
CA PRO A 633 21.91 -4.10 -19.93
C PRO A 633 22.69 -5.30 -20.41
N SER A 634 22.14 -6.51 -20.31
CA SER A 634 22.73 -7.73 -20.87
C SER A 634 21.78 -8.45 -21.83
N ARG A 635 22.36 -9.23 -22.72
CA ARG A 635 21.62 -9.93 -23.77
C ARG A 635 21.00 -11.22 -23.25
N TYR A 636 19.72 -11.40 -23.58
CA TYR A 636 18.95 -12.60 -23.30
C TYR A 636 18.29 -13.12 -24.58
N ARG A 637 18.16 -14.45 -24.70
CA ARG A 637 17.30 -15.08 -25.69
C ARG A 637 16.17 -15.79 -24.96
N LEU A 638 14.94 -15.44 -25.31
CA LEU A 638 13.71 -15.95 -24.70
C LEU A 638 12.97 -16.82 -25.71
N THR A 639 12.49 -17.99 -25.28
CA THR A 639 11.58 -18.82 -26.06
C THR A 639 10.20 -18.77 -25.41
N ILE A 640 9.26 -18.14 -26.11
CA ILE A 640 7.90 -17.85 -25.64
C ILE A 640 6.92 -18.76 -26.37
N GLY A 641 6.15 -19.56 -25.67
CA GLY A 641 5.06 -20.38 -26.18
C GLY A 641 3.70 -19.72 -26.09
N GLY A 642 2.69 -20.33 -26.70
CA GLY A 642 1.33 -19.80 -26.71
C GLY A 642 1.02 -18.93 -27.93
N MET A 643 1.95 -18.81 -28.91
CA MET A 643 1.70 -18.13 -30.18
C MET A 643 0.82 -19.00 -31.09
N LYS A 644 0.00 -18.37 -31.92
CA LYS A 644 -0.75 -19.08 -32.97
C LYS A 644 0.21 -19.63 -34.02
N ARG A 645 0.02 -20.88 -34.38
CA ARG A 645 0.83 -21.53 -35.44
C ARG A 645 0.60 -20.86 -36.80
N GLY A 646 1.64 -20.80 -37.63
CA GLY A 646 1.53 -20.29 -39.00
C GLY A 646 1.34 -18.78 -39.15
N LYS A 647 1.26 -18.00 -38.06
CA LYS A 647 1.09 -16.54 -38.16
C LYS A 647 2.40 -15.79 -38.11
N ARG A 648 2.52 -14.73 -38.94
CA ARG A 648 3.62 -13.76 -38.83
C ARG A 648 3.47 -13.04 -37.48
N VAL A 649 4.59 -12.80 -36.82
CA VAL A 649 4.61 -12.08 -35.52
C VAL A 649 5.51 -10.87 -35.68
N LYS A 650 4.97 -9.68 -35.40
CA LYS A 650 5.73 -8.46 -35.22
C LYS A 650 6.15 -8.32 -33.77
N VAL A 651 7.38 -7.91 -33.56
CA VAL A 651 7.94 -7.69 -32.22
C VAL A 651 8.63 -6.33 -32.17
N SER A 652 8.43 -5.62 -31.07
CA SER A 652 9.17 -4.40 -30.74
C SER A 652 9.33 -4.34 -29.21
N ALA A 653 10.18 -3.47 -28.71
CA ALA A 653 10.26 -3.24 -27.28
C ALA A 653 10.51 -1.76 -26.97
N LEU A 654 9.97 -1.32 -25.86
CA LEU A 654 10.09 0.02 -25.32
C LEU A 654 10.64 -0.06 -23.89
N ASP A 655 11.52 0.85 -23.55
CA ASP A 655 11.92 1.12 -22.17
C ASP A 655 11.11 2.31 -21.64
N PRO A 656 10.09 2.09 -20.78
CA PRO A 656 9.25 3.18 -20.29
C PRO A 656 10.00 4.15 -19.37
N LEU A 657 11.05 3.69 -18.68
CA LEU A 657 11.85 4.55 -17.81
C LEU A 657 12.60 5.61 -18.64
N THR A 658 13.23 5.21 -19.73
CA THR A 658 14.00 6.13 -20.58
C THR A 658 13.23 6.66 -21.79
N GLY A 659 12.13 6.04 -22.18
CA GLY A 659 11.38 6.34 -23.40
C GLY A 659 12.03 5.82 -24.68
N LYS A 660 13.14 5.11 -24.59
CA LYS A 660 13.90 4.64 -25.77
C LYS A 660 13.35 3.31 -26.28
N SER A 661 13.35 3.15 -27.61
CA SER A 661 13.14 1.85 -28.24
C SER A 661 14.28 0.90 -27.88
N VAL A 662 13.93 -0.34 -27.57
CA VAL A 662 14.89 -1.42 -27.30
C VAL A 662 14.97 -2.32 -28.53
N ARG A 663 16.18 -2.52 -29.05
CA ARG A 663 16.38 -3.39 -30.22
C ARG A 663 15.99 -4.84 -29.86
N VAL A 664 15.01 -5.39 -30.59
CA VAL A 664 14.59 -6.78 -30.50
C VAL A 664 14.94 -7.49 -31.81
N ARG A 665 15.67 -8.60 -31.70
CA ARG A 665 15.90 -9.52 -32.81
C ARG A 665 14.92 -10.71 -32.68
N ARG A 666 14.05 -10.86 -33.69
CA ARG A 666 13.25 -12.09 -33.81
C ARG A 666 14.14 -13.17 -34.43
N VAL A 667 14.35 -14.25 -33.69
CA VAL A 667 15.20 -15.37 -34.16
C VAL A 667 14.36 -16.40 -34.94
N SER A 668 13.20 -16.74 -34.41
CA SER A 668 12.27 -17.66 -35.06
C SER A 668 10.84 -17.52 -34.56
N ASN A 669 9.88 -18.01 -35.35
CA ASN A 669 8.50 -18.26 -34.92
C ASN A 669 8.02 -19.55 -35.56
N ARG A 670 8.25 -20.68 -34.90
CA ARG A 670 7.91 -22.01 -35.41
C ARG A 670 7.09 -22.79 -34.39
N ARG A 671 6.09 -23.55 -34.87
CA ARG A 671 5.25 -24.45 -34.06
C ARG A 671 4.65 -23.78 -32.80
N GLY A 672 4.25 -22.49 -32.91
CA GLY A 672 3.67 -21.74 -31.80
C GLY A 672 4.68 -21.27 -30.75
N LYS A 673 5.97 -21.30 -31.06
CA LYS A 673 7.07 -20.80 -30.23
C LYS A 673 7.75 -19.61 -30.91
N LEU A 674 7.73 -18.48 -30.26
CA LEU A 674 8.44 -17.26 -30.64
C LEU A 674 9.79 -17.23 -29.92
N VAL A 675 10.87 -17.06 -30.67
CA VAL A 675 12.21 -16.86 -30.10
C VAL A 675 12.66 -15.44 -30.39
N VAL A 676 12.99 -14.69 -29.34
CA VAL A 676 13.46 -13.30 -29.41
C VAL A 676 14.77 -13.12 -28.66
N GLU A 677 15.58 -12.19 -29.12
CA GLU A 677 16.76 -11.70 -28.40
C GLU A 677 16.62 -10.20 -28.14
N LEU A 678 16.92 -9.78 -26.92
CA LEU A 678 16.93 -8.38 -26.50
C LEU A 678 17.89 -8.17 -25.33
N LYS A 679 18.26 -6.91 -25.09
CA LYS A 679 18.99 -6.53 -23.89
C LYS A 679 18.00 -6.15 -22.79
N LEU A 680 18.21 -6.67 -21.59
CA LEU A 680 17.39 -6.40 -20.40
C LEU A 680 18.25 -5.81 -19.29
N THR A 681 17.62 -5.04 -18.43
CA THR A 681 18.14 -4.44 -17.22
C THR A 681 17.18 -4.78 -16.06
N ASP A 682 17.28 -4.11 -14.92
CA ASP A 682 16.41 -4.29 -13.76
C ASP A 682 15.18 -3.36 -13.75
N SER A 683 14.95 -2.61 -14.82
CA SER A 683 13.70 -1.90 -15.06
C SER A 683 12.83 -2.61 -16.09
N PRO A 684 11.50 -2.61 -15.97
CA PRO A 684 10.62 -3.26 -16.93
C PRO A 684 10.80 -2.72 -18.34
N ARG A 685 11.20 -3.58 -19.28
CA ARG A 685 11.13 -3.33 -20.71
C ARG A 685 9.89 -3.99 -21.27
N LEU A 686 9.09 -3.24 -21.98
CA LEU A 686 7.82 -3.69 -22.53
C LEU A 686 8.06 -4.35 -23.87
N LEU A 687 8.12 -5.68 -23.90
CA LEU A 687 8.15 -6.44 -25.14
C LEU A 687 6.73 -6.49 -25.72
N LEU A 688 6.54 -5.86 -26.86
CA LEU A 688 5.27 -5.81 -27.59
C LEU A 688 5.28 -6.91 -28.65
N VAL A 689 4.26 -7.78 -28.59
CA VAL A 689 4.12 -8.92 -29.52
C VAL A 689 2.77 -8.83 -30.19
N ARG A 690 2.74 -8.82 -31.54
CA ARG A 690 1.51 -8.78 -32.32
C ARG A 690 1.52 -9.85 -33.40
N GLU A 691 0.52 -10.73 -33.39
CA GLU A 691 0.27 -11.71 -34.44
C GLU A 691 -0.47 -11.05 -35.61
N ALA A 692 0.01 -11.26 -36.84
CA ALA A 692 -0.65 -10.73 -38.04
C ALA A 692 -2.05 -11.33 -38.18
N GLY A 693 -3.00 -10.54 -38.67
CA GLY A 693 -4.30 -11.00 -39.13
C GLY A 693 -4.17 -11.97 -40.32
N GLN A 694 -5.21 -12.74 -40.61
CA GLN A 694 -5.39 -13.19 -41.99
C GLN A 694 -5.59 -11.94 -42.84
N GLN A 695 -4.71 -11.67 -43.77
CA GLN A 695 -5.12 -10.90 -44.94
C GLN A 695 -6.29 -11.68 -45.51
N GLN A 696 -7.45 -11.08 -45.56
CA GLN A 696 -8.42 -11.49 -46.56
C GLN A 696 -7.71 -11.19 -47.89
N ASP A 697 -7.21 -12.23 -48.51
CA ASP A 697 -6.90 -12.18 -49.96
C ASP A 697 -8.21 -11.89 -50.66
N ARG A 698 -8.41 -10.63 -51.03
CA ARG A 698 -9.31 -10.18 -52.08
C ARG A 698 -8.45 -9.74 -53.22
#